data_398f2a9cada241a7bcbb4f91b0e637f2
#
_entry.id   398f2a9cada241a7bcbb4f91b0e637f2
#
_cell.length_a   1.000
_cell.length_b   1.000
_cell.length_c   1.000
_cell.angle_alpha   90.00
_cell.angle_beta   90.00
_cell.angle_gamma   90.00
#
_symmetry.space_group_name_H-M   'P 1'
#
loop_
_entity.id
_entity.type
_entity.pdbx_description
1 polymer ?
#
loop_
_entity_poly.entity_id
_entity_poly.type
_entity_poly.pdbx_seq_one_letter_code
_entity_poly.pdbx_strand_id
1 'polypeptide(L)'
;MNQESSRNPKHRPAAEKAGKPRAGGTPPKRSSGSRATAASHGKSPAKKPTAARPTGTQNRKPAAKKPTANTTAKRPVSKPPAKPAARTTTANLPAKKPVPPTPPPPDPRERVIYESEADAALCNKPPTGTPEYPYYNDALQAEKPKRFPTLRKAFSILCTTLVSLFLICIITGTIVATGMTVYVMSFRDEVSDVTIEELEMKNNTYVYANDSNGELVCLYKVNNHTERIPVTIDQIPQHVKDAFVSAEDERFYTHDGVDYRRTFYAFVNMFIHIYNTDVGGSTITQQLVKNITGDDVQSPARKIREIFRAMELEQNYSKDEILENYLNYIGFGGPINGVQLASQKYFGKDVSELDIAEAASLAAIPKSPNTLNPFAGYEDEATGEFINTGKEDNKARQKYVLLQMYDNGSITYDEYQAALNEELIFTDSDEYQETHPEEDNEYLSAEATSWVVDTAIYEFADYLEKTYNLTSNEAIARINAGGYQIATTVDLDMQSYVEDKYKDLDNLVGNKEDVALYLDQNGDGDYSTDEILYPESAFVAMDYEGNIKAIVGSIGEKTESLCWNYATMEPRQPGSTIKPLTTYGLALENDKIHWGSTFTDEPLKQVDGEDWPANYSNSYSHSSVFAYDALAKSLNTVPAKICDDLGTQAVFDFATEKMGLKLDNISTDNESDNDLAPLSLGALTYGVTLENLVSSYIPYGNDGTHFEPHIIKWVKQGEDTLIYENDGSPRKAVSSETAYVMNKLLQNVVENGTGDKAKLQNKHVAGKTGTTENWYDLTFVGMTEDFVSGVWIGYTERQSLPESLESDQIWYNIIGEYADKLDTGASYPSNDDVVEGYVCAKTGKIAGPNCKKLGVGY
;
A
#
# COMPACT_ATOMS: atom_id res chain seq x y z
N MET A 1 60.19 -14.34 17.83
CA MET A 1 61.00 -15.57 18.08
C MET A 1 60.35 -16.61 17.23
N ASN A 2 60.95 -16.76 16.08
CA ASN A 2 61.56 -17.96 15.46
C ASN A 2 60.57 -19.07 15.18
N GLN A 3 60.32 -19.23 13.94
CA GLN A 3 60.97 -19.91 12.80
C GLN A 3 60.51 -21.34 12.68
N GLU A 4 60.02 -21.60 11.55
CA GLU A 4 60.51 -22.36 10.36
C GLU A 4 60.09 -23.81 10.44
N SER A 5 59.77 -24.57 9.46
CA SER A 5 59.90 -24.55 8.00
C SER A 5 59.30 -25.86 7.48
N SER A 6 58.68 -25.89 6.38
CA SER A 6 59.02 -26.22 5.03
C SER A 6 58.80 -27.69 4.58
N ARG A 7 58.23 -27.76 3.43
CA ARG A 7 58.52 -28.54 2.21
C ARG A 7 57.49 -29.53 1.69
N ASN A 8 56.93 -29.13 0.59
CA ASN A 8 56.49 -29.93 -0.54
C ASN A 8 57.70 -30.66 -1.18
N PRO A 9 57.64 -31.80 -1.88
CA PRO A 9 57.32 -31.69 -3.29
C PRO A 9 56.56 -32.87 -3.98
N LYS A 10 55.81 -32.48 -5.04
CA LYS A 10 55.69 -33.04 -6.39
C LYS A 10 56.03 -34.51 -6.64
N HIS A 11 55.11 -35.22 -7.36
CA HIS A 11 55.42 -35.83 -8.65
C HIS A 11 54.16 -36.36 -9.35
N ARG A 12 53.90 -35.81 -10.53
CA ARG A 12 53.30 -36.50 -11.71
C ARG A 12 54.47 -37.20 -12.44
N PRO A 13 54.28 -38.26 -13.31
CA PRO A 13 53.64 -38.10 -14.61
C PRO A 13 52.88 -39.32 -15.18
N ALA A 14 52.08 -39.03 -16.22
CA ALA A 14 52.00 -39.48 -17.61
C ALA A 14 51.38 -40.88 -17.90
N ALA A 15 50.28 -40.90 -18.60
CA ALA A 15 49.98 -40.95 -20.02
C ALA A 15 50.31 -42.30 -20.68
N GLU A 16 49.34 -42.94 -21.31
CA GLU A 16 49.29 -43.54 -22.66
C GLU A 16 47.98 -44.27 -22.89
N LYS A 17 47.24 -43.80 -23.77
CA LYS A 17 47.02 -44.06 -25.22
C LYS A 17 46.39 -45.42 -25.56
N ALA A 18 45.32 -45.25 -26.30
CA ALA A 18 44.94 -45.91 -27.57
C ALA A 18 43.94 -47.09 -27.56
N GLY A 19 42.93 -46.90 -28.39
CA GLY A 19 42.28 -47.98 -29.06
C GLY A 19 40.82 -47.79 -29.45
N LYS A 20 40.51 -47.01 -30.48
CA LYS A 20 39.38 -47.26 -31.42
C LYS A 20 39.83 -48.25 -32.45
N PRO A 21 38.98 -49.08 -33.07
CA PRO A 21 38.08 -48.55 -34.09
C PRO A 21 36.76 -49.32 -34.37
N ARG A 22 35.83 -48.58 -35.04
CA ARG A 22 34.99 -48.99 -36.22
C ARG A 22 34.07 -50.20 -36.06
N ALA A 23 32.91 -50.29 -36.65
CA ALA A 23 32.07 -49.48 -37.54
C ALA A 23 30.71 -50.20 -37.71
N GLY A 24 29.71 -49.52 -38.05
CA GLY A 24 28.92 -49.82 -39.23
C GLY A 24 27.48 -50.30 -39.02
N GLY A 25 26.55 -49.58 -39.57
CA GLY A 25 25.35 -50.16 -40.08
C GLY A 25 24.08 -49.34 -39.85
N THR A 26 23.83 -48.38 -40.69
CA THR A 26 22.53 -47.77 -40.96
C THR A 26 21.73 -48.57 -41.95
N PRO A 27 20.50 -48.19 -42.35
CA PRO A 27 19.24 -48.89 -42.09
C PRO A 27 18.65 -49.60 -43.30
N PRO A 28 17.44 -50.06 -43.26
CA PRO A 28 16.62 -49.74 -44.40
C PRO A 28 15.16 -49.36 -44.12
N LYS A 29 14.72 -48.54 -45.01
CA LYS A 29 13.39 -48.08 -45.30
C LYS A 29 12.53 -49.12 -46.02
N ARG A 30 11.18 -48.90 -45.88
CA ARG A 30 10.07 -49.26 -46.83
C ARG A 30 9.67 -50.70 -46.89
N SER A 31 8.39 -51.02 -46.95
CA SER A 31 7.30 -50.67 -47.84
C SER A 31 5.98 -51.33 -47.36
N SER A 32 4.89 -50.65 -47.42
CA SER A 32 3.79 -50.72 -48.42
C SER A 32 2.96 -51.99 -48.47
N GLY A 33 1.66 -51.77 -48.49
CA GLY A 33 0.70 -52.64 -49.13
C GLY A 33 -0.41 -53.09 -48.20
N SER A 34 -1.57 -52.55 -48.25
CA SER A 34 -2.62 -52.47 -49.19
C SER A 34 -3.80 -53.41 -48.85
N ARG A 35 -4.95 -52.80 -48.87
CA ARG A 35 -6.26 -53.29 -49.35
C ARG A 35 -6.98 -54.40 -48.57
N ALA A 36 -8.19 -54.32 -48.37
CA ALA A 36 -9.49 -53.71 -48.81
C ALA A 36 -10.54 -54.66 -48.25
N THR A 37 -11.65 -54.35 -48.03
CA THR A 37 -12.95 -54.04 -48.66
C THR A 37 -14.01 -54.23 -47.60
N ALA A 38 -15.02 -53.60 -47.56
CA ALA A 38 -16.11 -53.05 -48.27
C ALA A 38 -17.37 -53.16 -47.45
N ALA A 39 -18.03 -52.10 -47.45
CA ALA A 39 -19.44 -51.82 -47.77
C ALA A 39 -20.47 -52.16 -46.70
N SER A 40 -21.52 -51.41 -46.43
CA SER A 40 -22.26 -50.46 -47.30
C SER A 40 -23.49 -49.89 -46.50
N HIS A 41 -23.85 -48.70 -46.87
CA HIS A 41 -25.22 -48.14 -46.91
C HIS A 41 -25.94 -47.84 -45.60
N GLY A 42 -26.57 -46.70 -45.39
CA GLY A 42 -27.10 -45.69 -46.29
C GLY A 42 -27.89 -44.59 -45.52
N LYS A 43 -27.72 -43.44 -46.08
CA LYS A 43 -28.70 -42.37 -46.29
C LYS A 43 -29.59 -41.81 -45.14
N SER A 44 -29.31 -40.50 -44.91
CA SER A 44 -30.27 -39.43 -44.58
C SER A 44 -31.53 -39.45 -45.46
N PRO A 45 -32.62 -38.74 -45.15
CA PRO A 45 -32.61 -37.28 -45.20
C PRO A 45 -33.55 -36.51 -44.20
N ALA A 46 -33.32 -35.23 -44.21
CA ALA A 46 -34.07 -34.11 -43.66
C ALA A 46 -35.58 -34.12 -43.93
N LYS A 47 -36.29 -33.40 -42.98
CA LYS A 47 -37.40 -32.49 -43.35
C LYS A 47 -37.88 -31.66 -42.11
N LYS A 48 -37.79 -30.35 -42.23
CA LYS A 48 -38.73 -29.36 -41.64
C LYS A 48 -40.07 -29.56 -42.35
N PRO A 49 -41.20 -29.22 -41.68
CA PRO A 49 -41.86 -27.98 -41.99
C PRO A 49 -42.67 -27.36 -40.85
N THR A 50 -42.66 -25.99 -40.82
CA THR A 50 -43.73 -25.00 -40.98
C THR A 50 -44.86 -24.96 -39.96
N ALA A 51 -44.91 -23.86 -39.24
CA ALA A 51 -45.90 -22.79 -39.13
C ALA A 51 -47.39 -23.10 -38.88
N ALA A 52 -47.95 -22.45 -37.86
CA ALA A 52 -49.26 -21.80 -37.93
C ALA A 52 -49.44 -20.77 -36.78
N ARG A 53 -49.62 -19.54 -37.17
CA ARG A 53 -50.37 -18.47 -36.49
C ARG A 53 -51.87 -18.69 -36.83
N PRO A 54 -52.87 -18.11 -36.15
CA PRO A 54 -53.12 -16.68 -36.19
C PRO A 54 -53.86 -16.02 -34.99
N THR A 55 -53.84 -14.70 -35.08
CA THR A 55 -54.87 -13.64 -34.92
C THR A 55 -55.15 -13.18 -33.49
N GLY A 56 -55.19 -11.89 -33.19
CA GLY A 56 -55.40 -10.58 -33.77
C GLY A 56 -55.93 -9.74 -32.61
N THR A 57 -55.89 -8.52 -32.50
CA THR A 57 -56.31 -7.31 -33.19
C THR A 57 -55.87 -6.05 -32.40
N GLN A 58 -55.22 -5.11 -33.08
CA GLN A 58 -55.62 -3.70 -33.32
C GLN A 58 -55.89 -2.83 -32.07
N ASN A 59 -55.40 -1.64 -31.92
CA ASN A 59 -55.13 -0.44 -32.75
C ASN A 59 -54.58 0.65 -31.84
N ARG A 60 -53.79 1.58 -32.13
CA ARG A 60 -53.68 2.70 -33.08
C ARG A 60 -52.58 3.65 -32.71
N LYS A 61 -51.72 3.95 -33.65
CA LYS A 61 -50.99 5.24 -33.76
C LYS A 61 -51.93 6.33 -34.30
N PRO A 62 -51.63 7.65 -34.20
CA PRO A 62 -50.74 8.32 -35.14
C PRO A 62 -49.89 9.48 -34.54
N ALA A 63 -48.73 9.68 -34.97
CA ALA A 63 -48.15 10.46 -36.08
C ALA A 63 -47.82 11.92 -35.73
N ALA A 64 -46.54 12.19 -35.67
CA ALA A 64 -45.69 13.08 -36.49
C ALA A 64 -46.04 14.56 -36.64
N LYS A 65 -44.99 15.41 -36.37
CA LYS A 65 -44.54 16.46 -37.34
C LYS A 65 -43.30 17.19 -36.80
N LYS A 66 -42.21 17.11 -37.57
CA LYS A 66 -41.20 18.20 -37.68
C LYS A 66 -41.76 19.29 -38.58
N PRO A 67 -41.32 20.55 -38.55
CA PRO A 67 -40.10 20.97 -39.24
C PRO A 67 -39.31 22.18 -38.65
N THR A 68 -38.00 22.17 -38.94
CA THR A 68 -37.08 23.22 -39.45
C THR A 68 -36.99 24.64 -38.88
N ALA A 69 -35.74 24.98 -38.62
CA ALA A 69 -34.88 26.09 -39.07
C ALA A 69 -34.53 27.20 -38.07
N ASN A 70 -33.20 27.26 -37.86
CA ASN A 70 -32.30 28.43 -37.75
C ASN A 70 -32.72 29.65 -36.91
N THR A 71 -31.87 29.97 -35.92
CA THR A 71 -31.00 31.16 -35.98
C THR A 71 -30.17 31.33 -34.68
N THR A 72 -28.91 31.64 -34.90
CA THR A 72 -27.87 32.22 -34.01
C THR A 72 -28.38 33.05 -32.84
N ALA A 73 -27.85 32.82 -31.60
CA ALA A 73 -27.38 33.86 -30.72
C ALA A 73 -26.71 33.31 -29.41
N LYS A 74 -25.43 33.63 -29.24
CA LYS A 74 -24.69 34.02 -28.03
C LYS A 74 -25.05 33.34 -26.67
N ARG A 75 -24.08 32.63 -26.19
CA ARG A 75 -23.84 32.23 -24.80
C ARG A 75 -23.95 33.42 -23.83
N PRO A 76 -24.57 33.25 -22.67
CA PRO A 76 -24.06 33.89 -21.46
C PRO A 76 -23.62 32.87 -20.40
N VAL A 77 -22.49 33.20 -19.80
CA VAL A 77 -21.85 32.63 -18.63
C VAL A 77 -22.83 32.47 -17.46
N SER A 78 -22.93 31.28 -16.90
CA SER A 78 -23.68 31.03 -15.67
C SER A 78 -22.74 30.98 -14.47
N LYS A 79 -22.99 31.83 -13.49
CA LYS A 79 -22.41 31.82 -12.13
C LYS A 79 -22.88 30.60 -11.33
N PRO A 80 -22.12 30.13 -10.35
CA PRO A 80 -22.51 29.01 -9.50
C PRO A 80 -23.65 29.35 -8.54
N PRO A 81 -24.47 28.37 -8.11
CA PRO A 81 -25.64 28.63 -7.30
C PRO A 81 -25.31 28.87 -5.84
N ALA A 82 -26.01 29.85 -5.26
CA ALA A 82 -25.96 30.17 -3.84
C ALA A 82 -26.70 29.12 -2.98
N LYS A 83 -26.22 28.92 -1.76
CA LYS A 83 -26.85 28.09 -0.72
C LYS A 83 -28.30 28.54 -0.42
N PRO A 84 -29.23 27.61 -0.22
CA PRO A 84 -30.59 27.98 0.20
C PRO A 84 -30.64 28.28 1.71
N ALA A 85 -31.39 29.33 2.03
CA ALA A 85 -31.73 29.78 3.37
C ALA A 85 -32.68 28.78 4.06
N ALA A 86 -32.47 28.60 5.34
CA ALA A 86 -33.27 27.77 6.23
C ALA A 86 -34.72 28.25 6.32
N ARG A 87 -35.66 27.35 6.03
CA ARG A 87 -37.06 27.49 6.34
C ARG A 87 -37.39 26.66 7.59
N THR A 88 -37.72 27.35 8.67
CA THR A 88 -38.26 26.78 9.91
C THR A 88 -39.60 26.08 9.64
N THR A 89 -39.60 24.76 9.83
CA THR A 89 -40.85 24.04 10.09
C THR A 89 -40.69 23.22 11.36
N THR A 90 -41.49 23.61 12.35
CA THR A 90 -41.69 22.87 13.60
C THR A 90 -42.30 21.48 13.27
N ALA A 91 -41.53 20.41 13.58
CA ALA A 91 -42.09 19.07 13.70
C ALA A 91 -41.57 18.43 14.99
N ASN A 92 -42.54 17.89 15.73
CA ASN A 92 -42.43 17.27 17.03
C ASN A 92 -41.36 16.16 17.06
N LEU A 93 -40.42 16.31 18.00
CA LEU A 93 -39.50 15.25 18.38
C LEU A 93 -40.07 14.42 19.53
N PRO A 94 -39.95 13.11 19.56
CA PRO A 94 -40.32 12.28 20.69
C PRO A 94 -39.36 12.51 21.85
N ALA A 95 -39.90 12.43 23.07
CA ALA A 95 -39.25 12.73 24.35
C ALA A 95 -38.00 11.81 24.57
N LYS A 96 -36.84 12.42 24.77
CA LYS A 96 -35.65 11.79 25.31
C LYS A 96 -35.93 11.22 26.70
N LYS A 97 -35.48 9.95 26.89
CA LYS A 97 -35.40 9.35 28.23
C LYS A 97 -34.49 10.20 29.13
N PRO A 98 -34.76 10.35 30.41
CA PRO A 98 -33.94 11.14 31.30
C PRO A 98 -32.59 10.47 31.56
N VAL A 99 -31.52 11.23 31.33
CA VAL A 99 -30.17 10.90 31.72
C VAL A 99 -30.12 10.88 33.26
N PRO A 100 -29.45 9.90 33.92
CA PRO A 100 -29.25 9.92 35.38
C PRO A 100 -28.44 11.16 35.78
N PRO A 101 -28.71 11.75 36.96
CA PRO A 101 -27.99 12.93 37.40
C PRO A 101 -26.54 12.57 37.72
N THR A 102 -25.64 13.41 37.20
CA THR A 102 -24.22 13.38 37.56
C THR A 102 -24.08 13.57 39.10
N PRO A 103 -23.21 12.82 39.77
CA PRO A 103 -22.95 12.99 41.17
C PRO A 103 -22.39 14.40 41.45
N PRO A 104 -22.73 15.00 42.59
CA PRO A 104 -22.21 16.31 42.96
C PRO A 104 -20.69 16.27 43.19
N PRO A 105 -19.97 17.38 42.95
CA PRO A 105 -18.53 17.42 43.21
C PRO A 105 -18.22 17.13 44.67
N PRO A 106 -17.11 16.45 44.98
CA PRO A 106 -16.75 16.09 46.35
C PRO A 106 -16.53 17.32 47.20
N ASP A 107 -17.00 17.25 48.47
CA ASP A 107 -16.85 18.25 49.51
C ASP A 107 -15.34 18.58 49.72
N PRO A 108 -14.95 19.84 49.72
CA PRO A 108 -13.54 20.24 49.89
C PRO A 108 -12.92 19.86 51.26
N ARG A 109 -13.65 19.15 52.11
CA ARG A 109 -13.21 18.79 53.47
C ARG A 109 -12.64 17.39 53.62
N GLU A 110 -12.64 16.56 52.57
CA GLU A 110 -11.93 15.30 52.61
C GLU A 110 -10.55 15.43 51.92
N ARG A 111 -9.61 16.04 52.60
CA ARG A 111 -8.19 15.84 52.38
C ARG A 111 -7.63 14.94 53.47
N VAL A 112 -7.16 13.81 53.04
CA VAL A 112 -6.37 12.85 53.79
C VAL A 112 -5.20 13.54 54.49
N ILE A 113 -5.11 13.34 55.81
CA ILE A 113 -4.06 13.76 56.69
C ILE A 113 -2.81 12.92 56.40
N TYR A 114 -1.72 13.57 56.02
CA TYR A 114 -0.40 13.03 56.24
C TYR A 114 0.16 13.61 57.50
N GLU A 115 0.43 12.75 58.47
CA GLU A 115 1.15 13.08 59.70
C GLU A 115 2.58 13.54 59.37
N SER A 116 2.94 14.71 59.79
CA SER A 116 4.26 15.00 60.33
C SER A 116 4.12 16.02 61.45
N GLU A 117 4.48 15.53 62.60
CA GLU A 117 4.68 16.30 63.81
C GLU A 117 5.73 17.37 63.55
N ALA A 118 5.36 18.62 63.73
CA ALA A 118 6.14 19.72 64.39
C ALA A 118 5.36 21.02 64.26
N ASP A 119 5.22 21.65 65.42
CA ASP A 119 4.75 22.98 65.69
C ASP A 119 3.31 23.17 66.20
N ALA A 120 3.09 22.44 67.33
CA ALA A 120 2.15 22.96 68.36
C ALA A 120 2.85 23.92 69.23
N ALA A 121 2.72 25.21 68.95
CA ALA A 121 2.87 26.26 70.02
C ALA A 121 2.40 27.61 69.49
N LEU A 122 1.43 28.10 70.18
CA LEU A 122 0.91 29.46 70.31
C LEU A 122 -0.57 29.62 69.98
N CYS A 123 -1.35 29.01 70.84
CA CYS A 123 -2.69 29.43 71.14
C CYS A 123 -2.70 30.40 72.32
N ASN A 124 -3.53 31.35 72.25
CA ASN A 124 -4.36 31.85 73.42
C ASN A 124 -4.97 33.16 73.01
N LYS A 125 -6.18 33.33 73.02
CA LYS A 125 -7.41 33.20 73.84
C LYS A 125 -8.37 34.29 73.41
N PRO A 126 -9.68 34.14 73.53
CA PRO A 126 -10.67 35.13 73.08
C PRO A 126 -11.04 36.05 74.23
N PRO A 127 -11.77 37.15 74.00
CA PRO A 127 -12.85 37.46 74.93
C PRO A 127 -14.20 37.77 74.30
N THR A 128 -15.14 37.11 74.77
CA THR A 128 -16.51 37.40 75.22
C THR A 128 -17.02 38.83 75.02
N GLY A 129 -18.27 38.92 74.57
CA GLY A 129 -19.09 40.07 74.67
C GLY A 129 -20.34 40.04 73.80
N THR A 130 -21.42 39.64 74.40
CA THR A 130 -22.77 39.64 73.80
C THR A 130 -23.44 41.00 73.93
N PRO A 131 -24.70 41.19 73.64
CA PRO A 131 -25.25 41.77 72.42
C PRO A 131 -26.13 42.99 72.84
N GLU A 132 -26.55 43.75 71.86
CA GLU A 132 -27.80 44.53 72.04
C GLU A 132 -28.30 45.00 70.65
N TYR A 133 -29.51 44.64 70.38
CA TYR A 133 -30.42 45.40 69.50
C TYR A 133 -31.00 46.49 70.26
N PRO A 134 -31.34 47.71 69.75
CA PRO A 134 -32.66 47.91 69.24
C PRO A 134 -32.90 49.02 68.15
N TYR A 135 -34.08 48.99 67.62
CA TYR A 135 -34.93 50.04 67.07
C TYR A 135 -34.76 50.60 65.68
N TYR A 136 -35.72 50.20 64.93
CA TYR A 136 -36.47 50.93 63.90
C TYR A 136 -36.51 52.47 64.06
N ASN A 137 -36.19 53.12 62.91
CA ASN A 137 -36.79 54.46 62.68
C ASN A 137 -36.80 54.69 61.13
N ASP A 138 -37.98 54.69 60.60
CA ASP A 138 -38.30 55.26 59.29
C ASP A 138 -38.01 56.77 59.30
N ALA A 139 -37.13 57.15 58.35
CA ALA A 139 -37.08 58.54 57.94
C ALA A 139 -36.73 58.63 56.45
N LEU A 140 -37.72 59.12 55.71
CA LEU A 140 -37.65 59.56 54.32
C LEU A 140 -36.27 60.08 53.92
N GLN A 141 -35.58 59.33 53.03
CA GLN A 141 -34.45 59.89 52.26
C GLN A 141 -34.91 60.22 50.87
N ALA A 142 -34.97 61.49 50.61
CA ALA A 142 -35.16 62.07 49.28
C ALA A 142 -34.09 61.50 48.29
N GLU A 143 -34.56 61.04 47.13
CA GLU A 143 -33.68 60.66 46.02
C GLU A 143 -32.78 61.84 45.64
N LYS A 144 -31.48 61.63 45.79
CA LYS A 144 -30.47 62.55 45.25
C LYS A 144 -30.48 62.41 43.69
N PRO A 145 -30.52 63.56 42.98
CA PRO A 145 -30.45 63.50 41.51
C PRO A 145 -29.17 62.84 41.05
N LYS A 146 -29.29 61.89 40.15
CA LYS A 146 -28.18 61.26 39.46
C LYS A 146 -27.38 62.36 38.73
N ARG A 147 -26.23 62.75 39.31
CA ARG A 147 -25.25 63.61 38.65
C ARG A 147 -24.58 62.81 37.54
N PHE A 148 -24.81 63.19 36.30
CA PHE A 148 -24.00 62.67 35.17
C PHE A 148 -22.53 62.91 35.43
N PRO A 149 -21.66 61.91 35.16
CA PRO A 149 -20.26 62.12 35.41
C PRO A 149 -19.76 63.30 34.56
N THR A 150 -19.06 64.20 35.15
CA THR A 150 -18.45 65.32 34.40
C THR A 150 -17.56 64.76 33.30
N LEU A 151 -17.52 65.43 32.14
CA LEU A 151 -16.74 65.02 30.95
C LEU A 151 -15.34 64.47 31.32
N ARG A 152 -14.73 65.01 32.33
CA ARG A 152 -13.42 64.61 32.83
C ARG A 152 -13.38 63.22 33.49
N LYS A 153 -14.48 62.78 34.15
CA LYS A 153 -14.60 61.42 34.69
C LYS A 153 -14.91 60.39 33.59
N ALA A 154 -15.72 60.78 32.62
CA ALA A 154 -16.03 59.95 31.48
C ALA A 154 -14.78 59.72 30.64
N PHE A 155 -13.96 60.76 30.40
CA PHE A 155 -12.69 60.66 29.71
C PHE A 155 -11.65 59.83 30.49
N SER A 156 -11.58 59.97 31.80
CA SER A 156 -10.72 59.12 32.64
C SER A 156 -11.13 57.66 32.60
N ILE A 157 -12.42 57.34 32.63
CA ILE A 157 -12.91 55.95 32.52
C ILE A 157 -12.59 55.40 31.14
N LEU A 158 -12.78 56.16 30.05
CA LEU A 158 -12.42 55.76 28.68
C LEU A 158 -10.91 55.50 28.57
N CYS A 159 -10.07 56.41 29.08
CA CYS A 159 -8.62 56.19 29.05
C CYS A 159 -8.23 54.95 29.87
N THR A 160 -8.80 54.73 31.07
CA THR A 160 -8.51 53.56 31.89
C THR A 160 -8.96 52.27 31.22
N THR A 161 -10.13 52.24 30.56
CA THR A 161 -10.60 51.07 29.83
C THR A 161 -9.72 50.79 28.60
N LEU A 162 -9.28 51.80 27.85
CA LEU A 162 -8.36 51.64 26.74
C LEU A 162 -6.99 51.12 27.20
N VAL A 163 -6.43 51.65 28.28
CA VAL A 163 -5.17 51.15 28.87
C VAL A 163 -5.33 49.72 29.38
N SER A 164 -6.45 49.40 30.02
CA SER A 164 -6.73 48.02 30.46
C SER A 164 -6.87 47.07 29.32
N LEU A 165 -7.58 47.48 28.26
CA LEU A 165 -7.71 46.67 27.04
C LEU A 165 -6.35 46.45 26.36
N PHE A 166 -5.53 47.48 26.27
CA PHE A 166 -4.18 47.41 25.74
C PHE A 166 -3.27 46.48 26.54
N LEU A 167 -3.35 46.55 27.90
CA LEU A 167 -2.63 45.67 28.79
C LEU A 167 -3.11 44.20 28.65
N ILE A 168 -4.41 43.97 28.50
CA ILE A 168 -4.96 42.63 28.25
C ILE A 168 -4.44 42.10 26.93
N CYS A 169 -4.43 42.91 25.87
CA CYS A 169 -3.88 42.51 24.57
C CYS A 169 -2.39 42.16 24.65
N ILE A 170 -1.58 42.94 25.41
CA ILE A 170 -0.17 42.63 25.61
C ILE A 170 0.01 41.33 26.40
N ILE A 171 -0.72 41.15 27.51
CA ILE A 171 -0.63 39.94 28.33
C ILE A 171 -1.06 38.71 27.52
N THR A 172 -2.19 38.78 26.83
CA THR A 172 -2.67 37.70 25.97
C THR A 172 -1.70 37.43 24.85
N GLY A 173 -1.19 38.45 24.16
CA GLY A 173 -0.17 38.35 23.16
C GLY A 173 1.10 37.68 23.66
N THR A 174 1.54 38.04 24.88
CA THR A 174 2.73 37.44 25.51
C THR A 174 2.51 35.96 25.86
N ILE A 175 1.33 35.60 26.38
CA ILE A 175 1.00 34.20 26.69
C ILE A 175 0.96 33.36 25.41
N VAL A 176 0.31 33.89 24.38
CA VAL A 176 0.25 33.19 23.06
C VAL A 176 1.64 33.05 22.45
N ALA A 177 2.44 34.14 22.47
CA ALA A 177 3.81 34.10 21.96
C ALA A 177 4.69 33.12 22.76
N THR A 178 4.56 33.08 24.10
CA THR A 178 5.32 32.11 24.89
C THR A 178 4.89 30.68 24.64
N GLY A 179 3.57 30.42 24.53
CA GLY A 179 3.04 29.10 24.17
C GLY A 179 3.50 28.65 22.79
N MET A 180 3.50 29.58 21.82
CA MET A 180 3.99 29.33 20.47
C MET A 180 5.50 29.03 20.45
N THR A 181 6.27 29.79 21.23
CA THR A 181 7.71 29.55 21.35
C THR A 181 8.01 28.20 21.98
N VAL A 182 7.30 27.81 23.04
CA VAL A 182 7.46 26.46 23.63
C VAL A 182 7.09 25.38 22.64
N TYR A 183 5.99 25.57 21.92
CA TYR A 183 5.57 24.64 20.88
C TYR A 183 6.60 24.52 19.75
N VAL A 184 7.12 25.62 19.24
CA VAL A 184 8.16 25.60 18.18
C VAL A 184 9.44 24.96 18.71
N MET A 185 9.85 25.27 19.96
CA MET A 185 11.09 24.72 20.54
C MET A 185 10.99 23.24 20.90
N SER A 186 9.78 22.69 21.06
CA SER A 186 9.62 21.23 21.28
C SER A 186 10.03 20.40 20.07
N PHE A 187 10.04 20.97 18.86
CA PHE A 187 10.51 20.27 17.66
C PHE A 187 12.04 20.30 17.50
N ARG A 188 12.75 21.09 18.28
CA ARG A 188 14.20 21.18 18.18
C ARG A 188 14.90 19.87 18.55
N ASP A 189 14.37 19.19 19.56
CA ASP A 189 14.93 17.93 20.06
C ASP A 189 14.48 16.71 19.21
N GLU A 190 13.53 16.92 18.28
CA GLU A 190 13.05 15.91 17.32
C GLU A 190 13.78 16.01 15.97
N VAL A 191 14.64 17.03 15.77
CA VAL A 191 15.39 17.22 14.54
C VAL A 191 16.63 16.35 14.62
N SER A 192 16.70 15.30 13.76
CA SER A 192 17.93 14.58 13.50
C SER A 192 18.91 15.49 12.74
N ASP A 193 20.19 15.36 13.04
CA ASP A 193 21.27 16.04 12.31
C ASP A 193 21.17 15.65 10.81
N VAL A 194 20.84 16.60 9.95
CA VAL A 194 20.84 16.42 8.50
C VAL A 194 22.21 16.83 7.98
N THR A 195 22.92 15.90 7.40
CA THR A 195 24.27 16.14 6.85
C THR A 195 24.24 16.00 5.32
N ILE A 196 25.13 16.73 4.64
CA ILE A 196 25.34 16.57 3.18
C ILE A 196 25.96 15.19 2.89
N GLU A 197 26.68 14.62 3.85
CA GLU A 197 27.21 13.25 3.77
C GLU A 197 26.07 12.21 3.69
N GLU A 198 24.88 12.50 4.21
CA GLU A 198 23.68 11.66 3.95
C GLU A 198 23.25 11.70 2.47
N LEU A 199 23.51 12.81 1.75
CA LEU A 199 23.42 12.86 0.29
C LEU A 199 24.59 12.16 -0.38
N GLU A 200 25.76 12.17 0.25
CA GLU A 200 26.97 11.52 -0.24
C GLU A 200 27.06 10.03 0.09
N MET A 201 26.07 9.45 0.77
CA MET A 201 25.96 7.99 0.82
C MET A 201 25.64 7.46 -0.58
N LYS A 202 26.66 7.62 -1.42
CA LYS A 202 26.72 7.38 -2.87
C LYS A 202 26.73 5.90 -3.24
N ASN A 203 26.41 5.00 -2.33
CA ASN A 203 26.30 3.60 -2.64
C ASN A 203 24.84 3.35 -3.05
N ASN A 204 24.66 2.91 -4.29
CA ASN A 204 23.36 2.44 -4.73
C ASN A 204 22.79 1.45 -3.74
N THR A 205 21.48 1.44 -3.55
CA THR A 205 20.82 0.34 -2.86
C THR A 205 20.82 -0.87 -3.78
N TYR A 206 21.17 -2.01 -3.25
CA TYR A 206 21.19 -3.28 -3.97
C TYR A 206 20.19 -4.25 -3.33
N VAL A 207 19.44 -4.95 -4.14
CA VAL A 207 18.58 -6.05 -3.70
C VAL A 207 19.21 -7.36 -4.16
N TYR A 208 19.38 -8.29 -3.24
CA TYR A 208 20.03 -9.58 -3.45
C TYR A 208 19.11 -10.75 -3.12
N ALA A 209 19.33 -11.87 -3.76
CA ALA A 209 18.85 -13.17 -3.33
C ALA A 209 19.99 -14.17 -3.26
N ASN A 210 19.77 -15.30 -2.62
CA ASN A 210 20.71 -16.41 -2.68
C ASN A 210 20.40 -17.27 -3.93
N ASP A 211 21.44 -17.67 -4.66
CA ASP A 211 21.32 -18.71 -5.67
C ASP A 211 21.21 -20.12 -5.03
N SER A 212 21.03 -21.13 -5.86
CA SER A 212 20.96 -22.53 -5.43
C SER A 212 22.22 -23.05 -4.71
N ASN A 213 23.34 -22.31 -4.77
CA ASN A 213 24.60 -22.63 -4.06
C ASN A 213 24.72 -21.84 -2.75
N GLY A 214 23.80 -20.92 -2.47
CA GLY A 214 23.83 -20.02 -1.33
C GLY A 214 24.70 -18.79 -1.53
N GLU A 215 25.12 -18.47 -2.77
CA GLU A 215 25.85 -17.26 -3.10
C GLU A 215 24.89 -16.10 -3.38
N LEU A 216 25.21 -14.89 -2.90
CA LEU A 216 24.40 -13.69 -3.11
C LEU A 216 24.48 -13.25 -4.58
N VAL A 217 23.35 -13.25 -5.24
CA VAL A 217 23.16 -12.72 -6.59
C VAL A 217 22.43 -11.38 -6.50
N CYS A 218 22.93 -10.35 -7.19
CA CYS A 218 22.28 -9.07 -7.27
C CYS A 218 21.07 -9.20 -8.23
N LEU A 219 19.87 -9.02 -7.69
CA LEU A 219 18.63 -9.01 -8.47
C LEU A 219 18.40 -7.65 -9.12
N TYR A 220 18.69 -6.61 -8.39
CA TYR A 220 18.43 -5.25 -8.82
C TYR A 220 19.38 -4.28 -8.13
N LYS A 221 19.92 -3.40 -8.91
CA LYS A 221 20.56 -2.20 -8.44
C LYS A 221 19.49 -1.13 -8.47
N VAL A 222 19.03 -0.68 -7.30
CA VAL A 222 18.17 0.49 -7.23
C VAL A 222 19.01 1.63 -7.78
N ASN A 223 18.97 1.75 -9.08
CA ASN A 223 19.37 2.98 -9.70
C ASN A 223 18.37 3.98 -9.19
N ASN A 224 18.83 5.02 -8.51
CA ASN A 224 18.05 6.21 -8.52
C ASN A 224 17.70 6.41 -10.00
N HIS A 225 16.42 6.29 -10.38
CA HIS A 225 15.96 6.72 -11.72
C HIS A 225 16.16 8.22 -11.91
N THR A 226 16.87 8.81 -11.01
CA THR A 226 17.53 10.06 -11.11
C THR A 226 18.95 9.74 -11.55
N GLU A 227 19.16 9.49 -12.82
CA GLU A 227 20.49 9.63 -13.38
C GLU A 227 20.96 11.02 -13.06
N ARG A 228 21.84 11.10 -12.06
CA ARG A 228 22.48 12.34 -11.70
C ARG A 228 23.88 12.27 -12.26
N ILE A 229 24.21 13.24 -13.01
CA ILE A 229 25.60 13.47 -13.39
C ILE A 229 26.08 14.57 -12.44
N PRO A 230 26.76 14.21 -11.33
CA PRO A 230 27.19 15.23 -10.37
C PRO A 230 28.24 16.14 -10.99
N VAL A 231 28.08 17.42 -10.77
CA VAL A 231 29.02 18.45 -11.17
C VAL A 231 29.42 19.28 -9.96
N THR A 232 30.69 19.67 -9.91
CA THR A 232 31.18 20.56 -8.85
C THR A 232 30.77 22.00 -9.15
N ILE A 233 30.68 22.82 -8.10
CA ILE A 233 30.28 24.23 -8.22
C ILE A 233 31.17 25.03 -9.21
N ASP A 234 32.44 24.65 -9.36
CA ASP A 234 33.38 25.27 -10.28
C ASP A 234 33.10 24.94 -11.76
N GLN A 235 32.42 23.80 -12.02
CA GLN A 235 32.03 23.41 -13.37
C GLN A 235 30.76 24.11 -13.83
N ILE A 236 29.97 24.66 -12.90
CA ILE A 236 28.71 25.34 -13.20
C ILE A 236 29.02 26.83 -13.49
N PRO A 237 28.66 27.34 -14.67
CA PRO A 237 28.88 28.77 -15.00
C PRO A 237 28.16 29.71 -14.04
N GLN A 238 28.72 30.93 -13.86
CA GLN A 238 28.15 31.89 -12.92
C GLN A 238 26.71 32.29 -13.29
N HIS A 239 26.42 32.49 -14.59
CA HIS A 239 25.06 32.84 -15.00
C HIS A 239 24.03 31.75 -14.79
N VAL A 240 24.44 30.46 -14.78
CA VAL A 240 23.57 29.33 -14.37
C VAL A 240 23.25 29.43 -12.88
N LYS A 241 24.28 29.59 -12.02
CA LYS A 241 24.07 29.80 -10.56
C LYS A 241 23.17 31.01 -10.31
N ASP A 242 23.42 32.11 -11.00
CA ASP A 242 22.67 33.36 -10.85
C ASP A 242 21.20 33.21 -11.31
N ALA A 243 20.92 32.37 -12.32
CA ALA A 243 19.56 32.09 -12.78
C ALA A 243 18.73 31.39 -11.67
N PHE A 244 19.28 30.34 -11.06
CA PHE A 244 18.60 29.62 -9.97
C PHE A 244 18.47 30.49 -8.72
N VAL A 245 19.52 31.17 -8.30
CA VAL A 245 19.48 32.07 -7.13
C VAL A 245 18.48 33.20 -7.35
N SER A 246 18.45 33.81 -8.54
CA SER A 246 17.49 34.87 -8.86
C SER A 246 16.05 34.40 -8.94
N ALA A 247 15.84 33.16 -9.41
CA ALA A 247 14.51 32.58 -9.54
C ALA A 247 13.92 32.12 -8.19
N GLU A 248 14.74 31.48 -7.35
CA GLU A 248 14.30 30.75 -6.18
C GLU A 248 14.61 31.48 -4.87
N ASP A 249 15.76 32.14 -4.76
CA ASP A 249 16.21 32.74 -3.48
C ASP A 249 17.16 33.93 -3.67
N GLU A 250 16.64 35.06 -4.12
CA GLU A 250 17.36 36.31 -4.39
C GLU A 250 18.39 36.70 -3.31
N ARG A 251 18.12 36.34 -2.06
CA ARG A 251 18.97 36.68 -0.91
C ARG A 251 19.75 35.50 -0.33
N PHE A 252 19.89 34.45 -1.10
CA PHE A 252 20.56 33.22 -0.68
C PHE A 252 21.89 33.45 0.04
N TYR A 253 22.75 34.27 -0.51
CA TYR A 253 24.07 34.57 0.07
C TYR A 253 24.06 35.50 1.29
N THR A 254 22.88 35.98 1.74
CA THR A 254 22.76 36.97 2.82
C THR A 254 21.99 36.54 4.06
N HIS A 255 21.37 35.36 4.03
CA HIS A 255 20.65 34.79 5.18
C HIS A 255 21.27 33.46 5.64
N ASP A 256 20.94 33.03 6.87
CA ASP A 256 21.45 31.80 7.50
C ASP A 256 20.36 30.70 7.40
N GLY A 257 20.14 30.15 6.23
CA GLY A 257 19.20 29.04 5.94
C GLY A 257 17.74 29.47 5.77
N VAL A 258 17.30 30.56 6.38
CA VAL A 258 15.90 31.02 6.33
C VAL A 258 15.84 32.53 6.07
N ASP A 259 15.13 32.92 5.02
CA ASP A 259 14.79 34.33 4.82
C ASP A 259 13.55 34.73 5.65
N TYR A 260 13.79 35.25 6.84
CA TYR A 260 12.73 35.66 7.77
C TYR A 260 11.79 36.72 7.18
N ARG A 261 12.27 37.59 6.29
CA ARG A 261 11.44 38.60 5.63
C ARG A 261 10.46 37.94 4.67
N ARG A 262 10.96 37.07 3.80
CA ARG A 262 10.17 36.33 2.81
C ARG A 262 9.17 35.40 3.50
N THR A 263 9.61 34.65 4.51
CA THR A 263 8.77 33.77 5.33
C THR A 263 7.65 34.55 6.02
N PHE A 264 7.95 35.71 6.61
CA PHE A 264 6.94 36.56 7.25
C PHE A 264 5.94 37.14 6.25
N TYR A 265 6.38 37.57 5.08
CA TYR A 265 5.48 38.05 4.02
C TYR A 265 4.58 36.92 3.49
N ALA A 266 5.10 35.74 3.27
CA ALA A 266 4.32 34.58 2.86
C ALA A 266 3.28 34.20 3.93
N PHE A 267 3.67 34.22 5.20
CA PHE A 267 2.76 33.99 6.34
C PHE A 267 1.63 35.03 6.40
N VAL A 268 1.95 36.32 6.26
CA VAL A 268 0.95 37.40 6.26
C VAL A 268 0.03 37.28 5.05
N ASN A 269 0.57 36.94 3.88
CA ASN A 269 -0.22 36.77 2.65
C ASN A 269 -1.22 35.62 2.73
N MET A 270 -0.89 34.54 3.44
CA MET A 270 -1.79 33.41 3.70
C MET A 270 -3.08 33.84 4.43
N PHE A 271 -3.00 34.87 5.30
CA PHE A 271 -4.16 35.33 6.06
C PHE A 271 -4.90 36.52 5.42
N ILE A 272 -4.18 37.41 4.75
CA ILE A 272 -4.72 38.69 4.32
C ILE A 272 -4.90 38.78 2.79
N HIS A 273 -4.31 37.85 2.02
CA HIS A 273 -4.41 37.78 0.55
C HIS A 273 -4.15 39.13 -0.16
N ILE A 274 -3.07 39.83 0.27
CA ILE A 274 -2.74 41.15 -0.26
C ILE A 274 -2.19 41.07 -1.70
N TYR A 275 -1.54 39.96 -2.03
CA TYR A 275 -0.96 39.74 -3.35
C TYR A 275 -1.62 38.53 -4.03
N ASN A 276 -2.00 38.71 -5.30
CA ASN A 276 -2.58 37.65 -6.14
C ASN A 276 -1.54 36.64 -6.69
N THR A 277 -0.32 36.68 -6.20
CA THR A 277 0.75 35.78 -6.61
C THR A 277 1.19 34.93 -5.41
N ASP A 278 1.26 33.63 -5.62
CA ASP A 278 1.90 32.68 -4.71
C ASP A 278 3.41 32.95 -4.69
N VAL A 279 3.83 33.85 -3.82
CA VAL A 279 5.25 34.08 -3.56
C VAL A 279 5.73 32.89 -2.74
N GLY A 280 6.50 32.01 -3.33
CA GLY A 280 7.14 30.89 -2.64
C GLY A 280 7.97 31.42 -1.44
N GLY A 281 7.72 30.91 -0.25
CA GLY A 281 8.37 31.38 0.96
C GLY A 281 9.59 30.56 1.41
N SER A 282 9.96 29.50 0.66
CA SER A 282 11.09 28.65 1.00
C SER A 282 12.39 29.14 0.37
N THR A 283 13.51 28.97 1.06
CA THR A 283 14.87 29.26 0.57
C THR A 283 15.45 28.04 -0.17
N ILE A 284 16.53 28.23 -0.92
CA ILE A 284 17.30 27.14 -1.55
C ILE A 284 17.70 26.10 -0.49
N THR A 285 18.19 26.52 0.67
CA THR A 285 18.57 25.63 1.77
C THR A 285 17.38 24.83 2.29
N GLN A 286 16.21 25.45 2.42
CA GLN A 286 14.99 24.74 2.82
C GLN A 286 14.51 23.74 1.75
N GLN A 287 14.66 24.08 0.48
CA GLN A 287 14.35 23.16 -0.63
C GLN A 287 15.34 21.98 -0.65
N LEU A 288 16.61 22.23 -0.42
CA LEU A 288 17.62 21.17 -0.30
C LEU A 288 17.28 20.22 0.86
N VAL A 289 16.98 20.75 2.05
CA VAL A 289 16.54 19.95 3.22
C VAL A 289 15.33 19.12 2.88
N LYS A 290 14.33 19.69 2.19
CA LYS A 290 13.15 18.94 1.74
C LYS A 290 13.54 17.79 0.81
N ASN A 291 14.45 18.04 -0.13
CA ASN A 291 14.91 17.00 -1.08
C ASN A 291 15.75 15.90 -0.40
N ILE A 292 16.54 16.27 0.63
CA ILE A 292 17.30 15.31 1.45
C ILE A 292 16.37 14.40 2.25
N THR A 293 15.36 15.00 2.90
CA THR A 293 14.50 14.29 3.85
C THR A 293 13.28 13.63 3.20
N GLY A 294 12.96 13.97 1.96
CA GLY A 294 11.73 13.51 1.29
C GLY A 294 10.43 14.00 1.94
N ASP A 295 10.52 14.84 3.00
CA ASP A 295 9.36 15.31 3.77
C ASP A 295 8.56 16.35 2.97
N ASP A 296 7.53 15.94 2.25
CA ASP A 296 6.66 16.81 1.46
C ASP A 296 5.26 16.99 2.06
N VAL A 297 4.96 16.33 3.19
CA VAL A 297 3.68 16.43 3.90
C VAL A 297 3.38 17.88 4.29
N GLN A 298 2.26 18.41 3.82
CA GLN A 298 1.84 19.80 4.12
C GLN A 298 1.35 19.94 5.56
N SER A 299 2.26 20.11 6.52
CA SER A 299 1.92 20.36 7.92
C SER A 299 2.76 21.49 8.54
N PRO A 300 2.22 22.24 9.51
CA PRO A 300 2.99 23.24 10.24
C PRO A 300 4.20 22.67 10.99
N ALA A 301 4.08 21.46 11.53
CA ALA A 301 5.15 20.76 12.24
C ALA A 301 6.34 20.47 11.32
N ARG A 302 6.05 19.93 10.14
CA ARG A 302 7.06 19.72 9.11
C ARG A 302 7.82 21.01 8.76
N LYS A 303 7.08 22.10 8.49
CA LYS A 303 7.73 23.38 8.14
C LYS A 303 8.62 23.94 9.27
N ILE A 304 8.29 23.67 10.51
CA ILE A 304 9.12 24.02 11.66
C ILE A 304 10.41 23.17 11.68
N ARG A 305 10.31 21.85 11.46
CA ARG A 305 11.48 20.97 11.36
C ARG A 305 12.38 21.37 10.20
N GLU A 306 11.80 21.61 9.01
CA GLU A 306 12.54 22.10 7.85
C GLU A 306 13.33 23.39 8.14
N ILE A 307 12.73 24.36 8.86
CA ILE A 307 13.40 25.59 9.27
C ILE A 307 14.61 25.31 10.18
N PHE A 308 14.46 24.45 11.17
CA PHE A 308 15.57 24.11 12.08
C PHE A 308 16.69 23.37 11.34
N ARG A 309 16.35 22.39 10.50
CA ARG A 309 17.32 21.65 9.67
C ARG A 309 18.07 22.57 8.70
N ALA A 310 17.36 23.52 8.07
CA ALA A 310 17.98 24.50 7.17
C ALA A 310 18.97 25.43 7.90
N MET A 311 18.62 25.85 9.13
CA MET A 311 19.52 26.68 9.95
C MET A 311 20.75 25.88 10.42
N GLU A 312 20.59 24.57 10.65
CA GLU A 312 21.68 23.69 11.06
C GLU A 312 22.62 23.39 9.87
N LEU A 313 22.05 23.11 8.68
CA LEU A 313 22.82 22.89 7.47
C LEU A 313 23.74 24.08 7.17
N GLU A 314 23.24 25.30 7.30
CA GLU A 314 24.03 26.54 7.09
C GLU A 314 25.12 26.81 8.16
N GLN A 315 25.05 26.15 9.32
CA GLN A 315 26.12 26.21 10.30
C GLN A 315 27.27 25.27 9.96
N ASN A 316 26.98 24.20 9.25
CA ASN A 316 27.94 23.13 8.96
C ASN A 316 28.55 23.23 7.56
N TYR A 317 27.86 23.84 6.60
CA TYR A 317 28.27 23.90 5.19
C TYR A 317 28.28 25.32 4.64
N SER A 318 29.18 25.57 3.68
CA SER A 318 29.25 26.85 2.98
C SER A 318 28.08 27.03 1.98
N LYS A 319 27.81 28.27 1.59
CA LYS A 319 26.81 28.59 0.57
C LYS A 319 27.07 27.90 -0.76
N ASP A 320 28.31 27.76 -1.15
CA ASP A 320 28.69 27.10 -2.40
C ASP A 320 28.45 25.60 -2.34
N GLU A 321 28.75 24.94 -1.21
CA GLU A 321 28.43 23.52 -0.97
C GLU A 321 26.94 23.28 -0.97
N ILE A 322 26.14 24.15 -0.34
CA ILE A 322 24.68 24.06 -0.32
C ILE A 322 24.12 24.24 -1.74
N LEU A 323 24.63 25.21 -2.51
CA LEU A 323 24.16 25.46 -3.88
C LEU A 323 24.56 24.32 -4.83
N GLU A 324 25.79 23.81 -4.71
CA GLU A 324 26.25 22.64 -5.46
C GLU A 324 25.32 21.45 -5.27
N ASN A 325 25.04 21.13 -4.02
CA ASN A 325 24.15 20.02 -3.71
C ASN A 325 22.72 20.30 -4.15
N TYR A 326 22.21 21.52 -3.98
CA TYR A 326 20.88 21.89 -4.49
C TYR A 326 20.79 21.65 -6.00
N LEU A 327 21.74 22.16 -6.79
CA LEU A 327 21.75 22.04 -8.26
C LEU A 327 21.95 20.58 -8.72
N ASN A 328 22.62 19.76 -7.96
CA ASN A 328 22.78 18.31 -8.26
C ASN A 328 21.56 17.46 -7.86
N TYR A 329 20.66 17.97 -7.00
CA TYR A 329 19.56 17.18 -6.47
C TYR A 329 18.15 17.65 -6.82
N ILE A 330 18.02 18.87 -7.37
CA ILE A 330 16.71 19.41 -7.72
C ILE A 330 16.10 18.68 -8.92
N GLY A 331 14.77 18.44 -8.88
CA GLY A 331 14.02 17.78 -9.94
C GLY A 331 13.66 18.73 -11.09
N PHE A 332 13.80 18.24 -12.32
CA PHE A 332 13.50 18.96 -13.55
C PHE A 332 12.32 18.36 -14.35
N GLY A 333 11.54 17.46 -13.75
CA GLY A 333 10.39 16.82 -14.38
C GLY A 333 10.67 15.36 -14.73
N GLY A 334 9.69 14.49 -14.45
CA GLY A 334 9.87 13.04 -14.61
C GLY A 334 11.10 12.53 -13.85
N PRO A 335 11.91 11.68 -14.45
CA PRO A 335 13.09 11.10 -13.80
C PRO A 335 14.33 12.02 -13.81
N ILE A 336 14.23 13.23 -14.38
CA ILE A 336 15.38 14.13 -14.58
C ILE A 336 15.68 14.90 -13.30
N ASN A 337 16.82 14.59 -12.65
CA ASN A 337 17.29 15.30 -11.47
C ASN A 337 18.74 15.73 -11.65
N GLY A 338 19.04 16.94 -11.14
CA GLY A 338 20.34 17.57 -11.28
C GLY A 338 20.52 18.35 -12.58
N VAL A 339 21.20 19.47 -12.45
CA VAL A 339 21.33 20.48 -13.52
C VAL A 339 22.09 19.96 -14.74
N GLN A 340 23.09 19.09 -14.55
CA GLN A 340 23.87 18.53 -15.65
C GLN A 340 23.03 17.61 -16.52
N LEU A 341 22.28 16.68 -15.91
CA LEU A 341 21.39 15.80 -16.66
C LEU A 341 20.29 16.59 -17.36
N ALA A 342 19.71 17.59 -16.67
CA ALA A 342 18.70 18.45 -17.26
C ALA A 342 19.25 19.23 -18.48
N SER A 343 20.49 19.72 -18.40
CA SER A 343 21.18 20.37 -19.52
C SER A 343 21.30 19.42 -20.73
N GLN A 344 21.75 18.19 -20.50
CA GLN A 344 21.90 17.21 -21.56
C GLN A 344 20.56 16.76 -22.15
N LYS A 345 19.55 16.52 -21.29
CA LYS A 345 18.24 16.05 -21.76
C LYS A 345 17.47 17.11 -22.54
N TYR A 346 17.49 18.36 -22.10
CA TYR A 346 16.71 19.41 -22.74
C TYR A 346 17.45 20.10 -23.88
N PHE A 347 18.78 20.24 -23.79
CA PHE A 347 19.58 21.00 -24.76
C PHE A 347 20.69 20.19 -25.43
N GLY A 348 20.96 18.94 -25.00
CA GLY A 348 22.06 18.12 -25.53
C GLY A 348 23.44 18.68 -25.21
N LYS A 349 23.59 19.52 -24.16
CA LYS A 349 24.79 20.23 -23.80
C LYS A 349 25.28 19.90 -22.41
N ASP A 350 26.60 19.97 -22.19
CA ASP A 350 27.17 20.07 -20.87
C ASP A 350 26.72 21.36 -20.18
N VAL A 351 26.53 21.33 -18.85
CA VAL A 351 26.05 22.48 -18.08
C VAL A 351 26.99 23.71 -18.24
N SER A 352 28.28 23.46 -18.48
CA SER A 352 29.29 24.51 -18.72
C SER A 352 29.13 25.23 -20.06
N GLU A 353 28.33 24.67 -20.97
CA GLU A 353 28.07 25.20 -22.32
C GLU A 353 26.74 25.93 -22.46
N LEU A 354 25.91 25.92 -21.40
CA LEU A 354 24.63 26.63 -21.39
C LEU A 354 24.82 28.14 -21.52
N ASP A 355 24.01 28.77 -22.31
CA ASP A 355 23.92 30.24 -22.35
C ASP A 355 22.90 30.80 -21.33
N ILE A 356 22.71 32.11 -21.32
CA ILE A 356 21.82 32.78 -20.35
C ILE A 356 20.36 32.41 -20.57
N ALA A 357 19.93 32.24 -21.82
CA ALA A 357 18.55 31.91 -22.14
C ALA A 357 18.21 30.48 -21.76
N GLU A 358 19.10 29.53 -22.02
CA GLU A 358 19.01 28.13 -21.64
C GLU A 358 19.05 27.96 -20.12
N ALA A 359 20.01 28.63 -19.45
CA ALA A 359 20.11 28.64 -17.99
C ALA A 359 18.83 29.16 -17.32
N ALA A 360 18.24 30.23 -17.86
CA ALA A 360 16.98 30.77 -17.35
C ALA A 360 15.78 29.84 -17.62
N SER A 361 15.80 29.06 -18.72
CA SER A 361 14.81 28.03 -19.03
C SER A 361 14.89 26.89 -18.02
N LEU A 362 16.09 26.35 -17.70
CA LEU A 362 16.26 25.33 -16.67
C LEU A 362 15.82 25.84 -15.29
N ALA A 363 16.22 27.08 -14.91
CA ALA A 363 15.85 27.67 -13.62
C ALA A 363 14.34 27.97 -13.50
N ALA A 364 13.58 27.89 -14.58
CA ALA A 364 12.13 28.01 -14.56
C ALA A 364 11.44 26.75 -14.09
N ILE A 365 12.02 25.57 -14.33
CA ILE A 365 11.39 24.26 -14.16
C ILE A 365 11.09 23.89 -12.68
N PRO A 366 11.99 24.11 -11.70
CA PRO A 366 11.81 23.67 -10.32
C PRO A 366 10.56 24.21 -9.62
N LYS A 367 10.01 25.31 -10.12
CA LYS A 367 8.75 25.86 -9.60
C LYS A 367 7.56 24.92 -9.75
N SER A 368 7.48 24.17 -10.84
CA SER A 368 6.46 23.16 -11.12
C SER A 368 7.00 22.17 -12.17
N PRO A 369 7.81 21.17 -11.77
CA PRO A 369 8.56 20.34 -12.70
C PRO A 369 7.69 19.58 -13.72
N ASN A 370 6.47 19.21 -13.34
CA ASN A 370 5.58 18.46 -14.23
C ASN A 370 4.88 19.32 -15.30
N THR A 371 4.83 20.64 -15.11
CA THR A 371 4.17 21.56 -16.07
C THR A 371 5.12 22.49 -16.78
N LEU A 372 6.27 22.78 -16.15
CA LEU A 372 7.24 23.74 -16.68
C LEU A 372 8.44 23.07 -17.37
N ASN A 373 8.48 21.73 -17.40
CA ASN A 373 9.47 21.06 -18.21
C ASN A 373 9.09 21.19 -19.70
N PRO A 374 10.07 21.44 -20.59
CA PRO A 374 9.79 21.70 -22.01
C PRO A 374 9.09 20.55 -22.74
N PHE A 375 9.15 19.33 -22.22
CA PHE A 375 8.54 18.12 -22.81
C PHE A 375 7.19 17.77 -22.18
N ALA A 376 6.66 18.59 -21.26
CA ALA A 376 5.36 18.38 -20.68
C ALA A 376 4.24 18.55 -21.71
N GLY A 377 3.22 17.69 -21.61
CA GLY A 377 2.06 17.72 -22.49
C GLY A 377 1.02 16.66 -22.07
N TYR A 378 0.06 16.44 -22.94
CA TYR A 378 -0.98 15.42 -22.75
C TYR A 378 -1.39 14.86 -24.10
N GLU A 379 -1.90 13.64 -24.11
CA GLU A 379 -2.56 13.05 -25.27
C GLU A 379 -3.99 13.57 -25.37
N ASP A 380 -4.39 14.04 -26.56
CA ASP A 380 -5.77 14.42 -26.84
C ASP A 380 -6.62 13.17 -27.00
N GLU A 381 -7.60 12.96 -26.11
CA GLU A 381 -8.47 11.80 -26.06
C GLU A 381 -9.26 11.55 -27.38
N ALA A 382 -9.40 12.58 -28.25
CA ALA A 382 -10.16 12.47 -29.48
C ALA A 382 -9.30 12.16 -30.71
N THR A 383 -8.01 12.52 -30.69
CA THR A 383 -7.10 12.38 -31.84
C THR A 383 -5.95 11.42 -31.59
N GLY A 384 -5.63 11.10 -30.32
CA GLY A 384 -4.43 10.36 -29.97
C GLY A 384 -3.12 11.11 -30.24
N GLU A 385 -3.19 12.43 -30.44
CA GLU A 385 -2.03 13.25 -30.75
C GLU A 385 -1.47 13.88 -29.45
N PHE A 386 -0.16 13.78 -29.23
CA PHE A 386 0.49 14.42 -28.09
C PHE A 386 0.56 15.93 -28.28
N ILE A 387 -0.04 16.68 -27.38
CA ILE A 387 -0.04 18.14 -27.35
C ILE A 387 0.97 18.61 -26.31
N ASN A 388 2.12 19.13 -26.77
CA ASN A 388 3.12 19.75 -25.92
C ASN A 388 2.65 21.13 -25.43
N THR A 389 2.54 21.31 -24.11
CA THR A 389 2.23 22.60 -23.46
C THR A 389 3.42 23.16 -22.71
N GLY A 390 4.42 22.33 -22.42
CA GLY A 390 5.55 22.66 -21.57
C GLY A 390 6.43 23.75 -22.15
N LYS A 391 6.65 23.78 -23.47
CA LYS A 391 7.51 24.79 -24.12
C LYS A 391 6.96 26.20 -23.93
N GLU A 392 5.64 26.42 -24.10
CA GLU A 392 5.02 27.73 -23.89
C GLU A 392 5.06 28.17 -22.42
N ASP A 393 4.72 27.26 -21.52
CA ASP A 393 4.68 27.52 -20.08
C ASP A 393 6.10 27.80 -19.55
N ASN A 394 7.09 27.03 -19.98
CA ASN A 394 8.50 27.27 -19.68
C ASN A 394 8.97 28.62 -20.18
N LYS A 395 8.73 28.98 -21.48
CA LYS A 395 9.10 30.26 -22.05
C LYS A 395 8.46 31.44 -21.29
N ALA A 396 7.22 31.27 -20.83
CA ALA A 396 6.56 32.29 -20.02
C ALA A 396 7.26 32.48 -18.66
N ARG A 397 7.69 31.38 -18.00
CA ARG A 397 8.42 31.43 -16.73
C ARG A 397 9.89 31.86 -16.92
N GLN A 398 10.57 31.46 -18.00
CA GLN A 398 11.91 31.90 -18.37
C GLN A 398 12.02 33.44 -18.43
N LYS A 399 11.01 34.09 -19.03
CA LYS A 399 10.95 35.57 -19.05
C LYS A 399 10.95 36.20 -17.67
N TYR A 400 10.29 35.54 -16.72
CA TYR A 400 10.31 35.98 -15.33
C TYR A 400 11.71 35.80 -14.71
N VAL A 401 12.38 34.67 -14.95
CA VAL A 401 13.74 34.40 -14.45
C VAL A 401 14.72 35.45 -14.98
N LEU A 402 14.71 35.68 -16.30
CA LEU A 402 15.55 36.67 -16.94
C LEU A 402 15.33 38.09 -16.37
N LEU A 403 14.07 38.46 -16.09
CA LEU A 403 13.76 39.73 -15.44
C LEU A 403 14.35 39.81 -14.05
N GLN A 404 14.27 38.72 -13.25
CA GLN A 404 14.87 38.69 -11.91
C GLN A 404 16.41 38.79 -11.98
N MET A 405 17.05 38.10 -12.93
CA MET A 405 18.50 38.22 -13.14
C MET A 405 18.92 39.66 -13.48
N TYR A 406 18.14 40.36 -14.31
CA TYR A 406 18.37 41.75 -14.62
C TYR A 406 18.14 42.69 -13.43
N ASP A 407 17.02 42.52 -12.70
CA ASP A 407 16.67 43.34 -11.53
C ASP A 407 17.68 43.17 -10.40
N ASN A 408 18.27 41.96 -10.24
CA ASN A 408 19.32 41.65 -9.27
C ASN A 408 20.72 42.09 -9.74
N GLY A 409 20.86 42.50 -11.00
CA GLY A 409 22.12 42.94 -11.57
C GLY A 409 23.07 41.82 -11.96
N SER A 410 22.59 40.57 -12.07
CA SER A 410 23.37 39.43 -12.54
C SER A 410 23.63 39.47 -14.05
N ILE A 411 22.75 40.12 -14.83
CA ILE A 411 22.93 40.36 -16.25
C ILE A 411 22.67 41.82 -16.60
N THR A 412 23.27 42.28 -17.68
CA THR A 412 23.06 43.63 -18.22
C THR A 412 21.74 43.73 -19.00
N TYR A 413 21.26 44.96 -19.30
CA TYR A 413 20.05 45.14 -20.09
C TYR A 413 20.17 44.55 -21.50
N ASP A 414 21.36 44.63 -22.10
CA ASP A 414 21.60 44.15 -23.46
C ASP A 414 21.56 42.59 -23.47
N GLU A 415 22.16 41.93 -22.47
CA GLU A 415 22.10 40.49 -22.28
C GLU A 415 20.66 40.02 -22.00
N TYR A 416 19.92 40.74 -21.13
CA TYR A 416 18.51 40.47 -20.88
C TYR A 416 17.69 40.51 -22.18
N GLN A 417 17.90 41.54 -23.03
CA GLN A 417 17.15 41.66 -24.27
C GLN A 417 17.57 40.60 -25.30
N ALA A 418 18.83 40.21 -25.35
CA ALA A 418 19.31 39.11 -26.19
C ALA A 418 18.65 37.79 -25.82
N ALA A 419 18.77 37.38 -24.55
CA ALA A 419 18.23 36.12 -24.05
C ALA A 419 16.67 36.04 -24.10
N LEU A 420 15.98 37.20 -23.95
CA LEU A 420 14.53 37.26 -24.06
C LEU A 420 14.01 36.92 -25.46
N ASN A 421 14.78 37.35 -26.51
CA ASN A 421 14.41 37.16 -27.92
C ASN A 421 15.03 35.92 -28.55
N GLU A 422 15.80 35.17 -27.80
CA GLU A 422 16.44 33.95 -28.23
C GLU A 422 15.43 32.81 -28.37
N GLU A 423 15.52 32.04 -29.46
CA GLU A 423 14.74 30.86 -29.73
C GLU A 423 15.53 29.65 -29.24
N LEU A 424 14.96 28.90 -28.27
CA LEU A 424 15.62 27.76 -27.68
C LEU A 424 15.46 26.53 -28.56
N ILE A 425 16.56 25.83 -28.81
CA ILE A 425 16.57 24.55 -29.53
C ILE A 425 16.59 23.43 -28.51
N PHE A 426 15.50 22.67 -28.42
CA PHE A 426 15.40 21.51 -27.53
C PHE A 426 15.72 20.22 -28.30
N THR A 427 16.17 19.21 -27.58
CA THR A 427 16.57 17.91 -28.15
C THR A 427 15.42 17.17 -28.87
N ASP A 428 14.16 17.49 -28.57
CA ASP A 428 12.96 16.94 -29.22
C ASP A 428 12.55 17.71 -30.50
N SER A 429 13.31 18.75 -30.89
CA SER A 429 13.00 19.57 -32.09
C SER A 429 13.56 18.93 -33.36
N ASP A 430 12.84 19.10 -34.48
CA ASP A 430 13.29 18.62 -35.80
C ASP A 430 14.68 19.17 -36.14
N GLU A 431 14.98 20.42 -35.75
CA GLU A 431 16.28 21.08 -36.02
C GLU A 431 17.44 20.42 -35.28
N TYR A 432 17.19 19.97 -34.01
CA TYR A 432 18.19 19.23 -33.25
C TYR A 432 18.37 17.83 -33.83
N GLN A 433 17.30 17.12 -34.15
CA GLN A 433 17.31 15.76 -34.70
C GLN A 433 17.97 15.69 -36.08
N GLU A 434 17.80 16.72 -36.96
CA GLU A 434 18.49 16.80 -38.24
C GLU A 434 20.00 16.92 -38.09
N THR A 435 20.48 17.57 -37.04
CA THR A 435 21.90 17.80 -36.80
C THR A 435 22.58 16.71 -35.99
N HIS A 436 21.81 15.86 -35.24
CA HIS A 436 22.27 14.80 -34.38
C HIS A 436 21.52 13.46 -34.66
N PRO A 437 21.66 12.87 -35.87
CA PRO A 437 20.80 11.76 -36.32
C PRO A 437 21.10 10.40 -35.70
N GLU A 438 22.07 10.26 -34.82
CA GLU A 438 22.53 8.95 -34.27
C GLU A 438 22.60 8.89 -32.74
N GLU A 439 22.08 9.83 -32.02
CA GLU A 439 21.98 9.73 -30.57
C GLU A 439 20.70 8.94 -30.18
N ASP A 440 20.82 7.60 -30.24
CA ASP A 440 19.85 6.70 -29.61
C ASP A 440 19.70 7.11 -28.14
N ASN A 441 18.54 7.58 -27.78
CA ASN A 441 18.17 7.84 -26.37
C ASN A 441 18.03 6.49 -25.62
N GLU A 442 19.15 5.83 -25.36
CA GLU A 442 19.26 4.60 -24.54
C GLU A 442 18.80 4.81 -23.09
N TYR A 443 18.40 6.04 -22.74
CA TYR A 443 18.05 6.46 -21.39
C TYR A 443 16.54 6.40 -21.05
N LEU A 444 15.68 5.88 -21.93
CA LEU A 444 14.22 5.92 -21.73
C LEU A 444 13.57 4.57 -21.39
N SER A 445 14.32 3.48 -21.31
CA SER A 445 13.77 2.20 -20.86
C SER A 445 14.51 1.69 -19.63
N ALA A 446 14.23 2.27 -18.48
CA ALA A 446 14.54 1.56 -17.24
C ALA A 446 13.64 0.33 -17.20
N GLU A 447 14.25 -0.87 -17.16
CA GLU A 447 13.51 -2.10 -16.94
C GLU A 447 12.70 -1.98 -15.63
N ALA A 448 11.44 -2.37 -15.68
CA ALA A 448 10.60 -2.40 -14.49
C ALA A 448 11.21 -3.32 -13.43
N THR A 449 11.11 -2.93 -12.18
CA THR A 449 11.52 -3.78 -11.06
C THR A 449 10.66 -5.05 -10.99
N SER A 450 11.23 -6.18 -10.56
CA SER A 450 10.47 -7.41 -10.34
C SER A 450 9.53 -7.29 -9.13
N TRP A 451 8.53 -8.19 -9.02
CA TRP A 451 7.65 -8.28 -7.85
C TRP A 451 8.41 -8.48 -6.54
N VAL A 452 9.50 -9.24 -6.58
CA VAL A 452 10.40 -9.47 -5.44
C VAL A 452 11.04 -8.16 -4.96
N VAL A 453 11.57 -7.39 -5.90
CA VAL A 453 12.24 -6.11 -5.60
C VAL A 453 11.25 -5.10 -5.02
N ASP A 454 10.08 -4.96 -5.61
CA ASP A 454 9.05 -4.05 -5.12
C ASP A 454 8.59 -4.42 -3.71
N THR A 455 8.32 -5.72 -3.47
CA THR A 455 7.90 -6.20 -2.15
C THR A 455 8.99 -5.94 -1.10
N ALA A 456 10.26 -6.16 -1.44
CA ALA A 456 11.38 -5.89 -0.53
C ALA A 456 11.53 -4.38 -0.23
N ILE A 457 11.33 -3.51 -1.23
CA ILE A 457 11.36 -2.06 -1.03
C ILE A 457 10.22 -1.62 -0.09
N TYR A 458 8.99 -2.14 -0.29
CA TYR A 458 7.86 -1.80 0.57
C TYR A 458 8.00 -2.33 2.00
N GLU A 459 8.51 -3.57 2.21
CA GLU A 459 8.76 -4.09 3.54
C GLU A 459 9.84 -3.27 4.28
N PHE A 460 10.90 -2.87 3.59
CA PHE A 460 11.93 -2.03 4.20
C PHE A 460 11.44 -0.60 4.45
N ALA A 461 10.59 -0.06 3.58
CA ALA A 461 9.96 1.23 3.79
C ALA A 461 9.09 1.23 5.05
N ASP A 462 8.26 0.18 5.26
CA ASP A 462 7.46 0.01 6.48
C ASP A 462 8.32 -0.03 7.76
N TYR A 463 9.46 -0.71 7.72
CA TYR A 463 10.44 -0.68 8.83
C TYR A 463 10.97 0.74 9.09
N LEU A 464 11.34 1.47 8.04
CA LEU A 464 11.85 2.84 8.16
C LEU A 464 10.78 3.81 8.67
N GLU A 465 9.54 3.69 8.19
CA GLU A 465 8.38 4.45 8.68
C GLU A 465 8.20 4.30 10.19
N LYS A 466 8.16 3.05 10.66
CA LYS A 466 7.98 2.74 12.09
C LYS A 466 9.16 3.15 12.94
N THR A 467 10.39 2.99 12.44
CA THR A 467 11.61 3.25 13.20
C THR A 467 11.92 4.74 13.30
N TYR A 468 11.72 5.49 12.21
CA TYR A 468 12.11 6.89 12.12
C TYR A 468 10.93 7.86 12.04
N ASN A 469 9.69 7.35 12.16
CA ASN A 469 8.44 8.12 12.04
C ASN A 469 8.35 8.90 10.72
N LEU A 470 8.70 8.21 9.62
CA LEU A 470 8.64 8.73 8.24
C LEU A 470 7.27 8.44 7.63
N THR A 471 6.96 9.14 6.54
CA THR A 471 5.90 8.71 5.62
C THR A 471 6.44 7.67 4.63
N SER A 472 5.55 6.92 3.97
CA SER A 472 5.95 5.91 2.97
C SER A 472 6.81 6.52 1.86
N ASN A 473 6.44 7.67 1.35
CA ASN A 473 7.22 8.38 0.33
C ASN A 473 8.61 8.79 0.84
N GLU A 474 8.73 9.24 2.10
CA GLU A 474 10.02 9.59 2.71
C GLU A 474 10.90 8.34 2.88
N ALA A 475 10.31 7.23 3.30
CA ALA A 475 11.01 5.96 3.46
C ALA A 475 11.53 5.44 2.10
N ILE A 476 10.68 5.43 1.07
CA ILE A 476 11.07 5.04 -0.29
C ILE A 476 12.15 5.99 -0.84
N ALA A 477 11.99 7.30 -0.65
CA ALA A 477 12.99 8.27 -1.05
C ALA A 477 14.35 8.02 -0.37
N ARG A 478 14.34 7.64 0.90
CA ARG A 478 15.55 7.28 1.64
C ARG A 478 16.20 5.99 1.13
N ILE A 479 15.41 4.98 0.77
CA ILE A 479 15.91 3.75 0.13
C ILE A 479 16.55 4.09 -1.22
N ASN A 480 15.89 4.94 -2.00
CA ASN A 480 16.37 5.40 -3.29
C ASN A 480 17.61 6.30 -3.17
N ALA A 481 17.78 7.03 -2.07
CA ALA A 481 18.99 7.81 -1.82
C ALA A 481 20.26 6.93 -1.72
N GLY A 482 20.09 5.62 -1.47
CA GLY A 482 21.13 4.62 -1.60
C GLY A 482 21.82 4.24 -0.29
N GLY A 483 22.82 3.37 -0.43
CA GLY A 483 23.65 2.91 0.69
C GLY A 483 23.14 1.67 1.40
N TYR A 484 22.07 1.01 0.89
CA TYR A 484 21.54 -0.20 1.49
C TYR A 484 21.86 -1.45 0.67
N GLN A 485 22.06 -2.55 1.37
CA GLN A 485 22.14 -3.89 0.82
C GLN A 485 20.99 -4.69 1.43
N ILE A 486 20.01 -5.04 0.63
CA ILE A 486 18.78 -5.75 1.04
C ILE A 486 18.91 -7.19 0.56
N ALA A 487 19.02 -8.15 1.48
CA ALA A 487 19.00 -9.56 1.14
C ALA A 487 17.61 -10.14 1.32
N THR A 488 17.09 -10.78 0.28
CA THR A 488 15.77 -11.39 0.28
C THR A 488 15.82 -12.87 0.67
N THR A 489 14.64 -13.41 0.97
CA THR A 489 14.41 -14.81 1.30
C THR A 489 13.99 -15.65 0.09
N VAL A 490 13.85 -15.01 -1.07
CA VAL A 490 13.29 -15.59 -2.30
C VAL A 490 14.11 -16.77 -2.80
N ASP A 491 13.42 -17.77 -3.35
CA ASP A 491 13.97 -18.88 -4.11
C ASP A 491 13.89 -18.55 -5.60
N LEU A 492 15.04 -18.32 -6.24
CA LEU A 492 15.08 -17.85 -7.62
C LEU A 492 14.52 -18.85 -8.63
N ASP A 493 14.68 -20.15 -8.36
CA ASP A 493 14.15 -21.19 -9.24
C ASP A 493 12.61 -21.25 -9.16
N MET A 494 12.06 -21.14 -7.93
CA MET A 494 10.61 -21.07 -7.71
C MET A 494 10.03 -19.78 -8.28
N GLN A 495 10.65 -18.64 -8.01
CA GLN A 495 10.18 -17.32 -8.51
C GLN A 495 10.13 -17.31 -10.03
N SER A 496 11.21 -17.70 -10.70
CA SER A 496 11.26 -17.74 -12.16
C SER A 496 10.21 -18.70 -12.74
N TYR A 497 10.01 -19.85 -12.08
CA TYR A 497 9.00 -20.81 -12.52
C TYR A 497 7.58 -20.24 -12.43
N VAL A 498 7.26 -19.56 -11.36
CA VAL A 498 5.92 -18.96 -11.15
C VAL A 498 5.71 -17.77 -12.09
N GLU A 499 6.70 -16.90 -12.25
CA GLU A 499 6.64 -15.79 -13.21
C GLU A 499 6.40 -16.26 -14.63
N ASP A 500 7.04 -17.36 -15.06
CA ASP A 500 6.79 -17.96 -16.39
C ASP A 500 5.33 -18.42 -16.55
N LYS A 501 4.69 -18.89 -15.49
CA LYS A 501 3.25 -19.23 -15.52
C LYS A 501 2.37 -18.00 -15.63
N TYR A 502 2.72 -16.92 -14.94
CA TYR A 502 1.95 -15.69 -14.90
C TYR A 502 2.07 -14.82 -16.16
N LYS A 503 2.98 -15.12 -17.09
CA LYS A 503 3.09 -14.39 -18.35
C LYS A 503 1.84 -14.42 -19.22
N ASP A 504 1.02 -15.48 -19.12
CA ASP A 504 -0.22 -15.60 -19.87
C ASP A 504 -1.30 -16.26 -19.01
N LEU A 505 -2.47 -15.64 -18.96
CA LEU A 505 -3.64 -16.14 -18.26
C LEU A 505 -4.03 -17.57 -18.71
N ASP A 506 -3.77 -17.94 -19.96
CA ASP A 506 -4.02 -19.29 -20.48
C ASP A 506 -3.26 -20.38 -19.71
N ASN A 507 -2.08 -20.04 -19.15
CA ASN A 507 -1.32 -20.99 -18.32
C ASN A 507 -2.02 -21.30 -16.98
N LEU A 508 -2.80 -20.35 -16.47
CA LEU A 508 -3.50 -20.45 -15.19
C LEU A 508 -4.86 -21.15 -15.36
N VAL A 509 -5.66 -20.70 -16.32
CA VAL A 509 -7.06 -21.12 -16.47
C VAL A 509 -7.28 -22.11 -17.63
N GLY A 510 -6.28 -22.35 -18.45
CA GLY A 510 -6.31 -23.24 -19.62
C GLY A 510 -6.82 -22.59 -20.90
N ASN A 511 -7.80 -21.70 -20.84
CA ASN A 511 -8.26 -20.90 -21.95
C ASN A 511 -8.88 -19.60 -21.43
N LYS A 512 -8.23 -18.48 -21.67
CA LYS A 512 -8.67 -17.15 -21.18
C LYS A 512 -10.02 -16.68 -21.72
N GLU A 513 -10.41 -17.20 -22.91
CA GLU A 513 -11.73 -16.86 -23.47
C GLU A 513 -12.90 -17.42 -22.62
N ASP A 514 -12.66 -18.45 -21.81
CA ASP A 514 -13.66 -19.03 -20.91
C ASP A 514 -13.91 -18.12 -19.69
N VAL A 515 -13.02 -17.17 -19.42
CA VAL A 515 -13.09 -16.19 -18.34
C VAL A 515 -13.12 -14.74 -18.86
N ALA A 516 -13.28 -14.52 -20.15
CA ALA A 516 -13.42 -13.21 -20.77
C ALA A 516 -14.82 -12.64 -20.49
N LEU A 517 -14.89 -11.44 -19.92
CA LEU A 517 -16.12 -10.72 -19.69
C LEU A 517 -16.25 -9.58 -20.71
N TYR A 518 -17.28 -9.66 -21.53
CA TYR A 518 -17.56 -8.64 -22.54
C TYR A 518 -18.49 -7.58 -21.95
N LEU A 519 -18.02 -6.34 -21.86
CA LEU A 519 -18.77 -5.22 -21.28
C LEU A 519 -19.46 -4.45 -22.43
N ASP A 520 -20.79 -4.44 -22.47
CA ASP A 520 -21.59 -3.60 -23.39
C ASP A 520 -21.57 -2.14 -22.90
N GLN A 521 -20.52 -1.40 -23.26
CA GLN A 521 -20.31 -0.02 -22.79
C GLN A 521 -21.30 0.96 -23.40
N ASN A 522 -21.81 0.70 -24.59
CA ASN A 522 -22.71 1.62 -25.32
C ASN A 522 -24.19 1.23 -25.26
N GLY A 523 -24.52 0.03 -24.73
CA GLY A 523 -25.89 -0.48 -24.54
C GLY A 523 -26.60 -0.83 -25.84
N ASP A 524 -25.88 -1.10 -26.93
CA ASP A 524 -26.47 -1.43 -28.23
C ASP A 524 -26.64 -2.95 -28.47
N GLY A 525 -26.01 -3.77 -27.63
CA GLY A 525 -26.03 -5.23 -27.72
C GLY A 525 -25.08 -5.79 -28.77
N ASP A 526 -24.14 -4.98 -29.31
CA ASP A 526 -23.08 -5.40 -30.22
C ASP A 526 -21.73 -5.39 -29.51
N TYR A 527 -21.29 -6.50 -29.01
CA TYR A 527 -20.04 -6.68 -28.25
C TYR A 527 -18.78 -6.70 -29.13
N SER A 528 -18.85 -6.37 -30.41
CA SER A 528 -17.70 -6.42 -31.32
C SER A 528 -16.74 -5.24 -31.17
N THR A 529 -17.18 -4.19 -30.50
CA THR A 529 -16.42 -2.95 -30.22
C THR A 529 -16.23 -2.69 -28.74
N ASP A 530 -16.65 -3.65 -27.88
CA ASP A 530 -16.68 -3.49 -26.45
C ASP A 530 -15.36 -3.92 -25.82
N GLU A 531 -15.10 -3.40 -24.64
CA GLU A 531 -13.94 -3.76 -23.82
C GLU A 531 -14.09 -5.20 -23.30
N ILE A 532 -13.03 -5.98 -23.40
CA ILE A 532 -12.94 -7.31 -22.83
C ILE A 532 -12.19 -7.21 -21.51
N LEU A 533 -12.87 -7.51 -20.41
CA LEU A 533 -12.27 -7.57 -19.09
C LEU A 533 -11.83 -9.01 -18.79
N TYR A 534 -10.57 -9.19 -18.43
CA TYR A 534 -10.03 -10.45 -17.92
C TYR A 534 -9.85 -10.36 -16.39
N PRO A 535 -9.93 -11.49 -15.66
CA PRO A 535 -9.64 -11.49 -14.25
C PRO A 535 -8.14 -11.30 -13.98
N GLU A 536 -7.83 -10.69 -12.84
CA GLU A 536 -6.51 -10.63 -12.25
C GLU A 536 -6.26 -11.82 -11.33
N SER A 537 -4.99 -12.11 -11.08
CA SER A 537 -4.58 -13.17 -10.16
C SER A 537 -3.29 -12.79 -9.46
N ALA A 538 -3.12 -13.30 -8.26
CA ALA A 538 -1.89 -13.18 -7.49
C ALA A 538 -1.51 -14.53 -6.86
N PHE A 539 -0.21 -14.69 -6.61
CA PHE A 539 0.35 -15.88 -6.00
C PHE A 539 1.43 -15.51 -4.98
N VAL A 540 1.48 -16.25 -3.88
CA VAL A 540 2.57 -16.20 -2.92
C VAL A 540 2.88 -17.59 -2.38
N ALA A 541 4.16 -17.88 -2.22
CA ALA A 541 4.66 -19.09 -1.56
C ALA A 541 5.63 -18.73 -0.44
N MET A 542 5.53 -19.42 0.69
CA MET A 542 6.35 -19.21 1.88
C MET A 542 6.82 -20.55 2.44
N ASP A 543 8.01 -20.58 3.03
CA ASP A 543 8.37 -21.70 3.88
C ASP A 543 7.66 -21.62 5.25
N TYR A 544 7.90 -22.63 6.08
CA TYR A 544 7.26 -22.72 7.41
C TYR A 544 7.92 -21.87 8.50
N GLU A 545 8.85 -20.98 8.11
CA GLU A 545 9.44 -19.92 8.93
C GLU A 545 8.99 -18.52 8.47
N GLY A 546 8.01 -18.43 7.55
CA GLY A 546 7.47 -17.16 7.06
C GLY A 546 8.28 -16.48 5.95
N ASN A 547 9.36 -17.10 5.50
CA ASN A 547 10.17 -16.58 4.40
C ASN A 547 9.40 -16.68 3.08
N ILE A 548 9.14 -15.59 2.41
CA ILE A 548 8.53 -15.57 1.08
C ILE A 548 9.53 -16.11 0.08
N LYS A 549 9.17 -17.22 -0.60
CA LYS A 549 9.99 -17.90 -1.59
C LYS A 549 9.66 -17.49 -3.01
N ALA A 550 8.42 -17.18 -3.28
CA ALA A 550 7.97 -16.63 -4.55
C ALA A 550 6.76 -15.74 -4.36
N ILE A 551 6.67 -14.68 -5.16
CA ILE A 551 5.55 -13.76 -5.15
C ILE A 551 5.33 -13.17 -6.55
N VAL A 552 4.07 -13.16 -6.99
CA VAL A 552 3.62 -12.50 -8.20
C VAL A 552 2.32 -11.76 -7.90
N GLY A 553 2.26 -10.49 -8.26
CA GLY A 553 1.16 -9.60 -7.88
C GLY A 553 0.10 -9.38 -8.94
N SER A 554 0.32 -9.77 -10.19
CA SER A 554 -0.62 -9.60 -11.31
C SER A 554 -0.24 -10.48 -12.49
N ILE A 555 -1.17 -10.66 -13.45
CA ILE A 555 -0.98 -11.41 -14.68
C ILE A 555 -0.29 -10.55 -15.74
N GLY A 556 0.52 -11.19 -16.58
CA GLY A 556 1.24 -10.54 -17.67
C GLY A 556 2.64 -10.09 -17.31
N GLU A 557 3.31 -9.47 -18.27
CA GLU A 557 4.64 -8.92 -18.08
C GLU A 557 4.55 -7.63 -17.23
N LYS A 558 5.33 -7.55 -16.16
CA LYS A 558 5.37 -6.37 -15.31
C LYS A 558 6.09 -5.23 -16.02
N THR A 559 5.37 -4.14 -16.29
CA THR A 559 5.85 -3.00 -17.10
C THR A 559 6.21 -1.76 -16.27
N GLU A 560 5.79 -1.71 -15.00
CA GLU A 560 6.00 -0.56 -14.12
C GLU A 560 6.66 -0.99 -12.80
N SER A 561 7.50 -0.13 -12.24
CA SER A 561 8.10 -0.29 -10.92
C SER A 561 7.16 0.18 -9.83
N LEU A 562 7.18 -0.49 -8.66
CA LEU A 562 6.37 -0.15 -7.48
C LEU A 562 4.86 -0.07 -7.79
N CYS A 563 4.39 -0.87 -8.74
CA CYS A 563 2.99 -0.94 -9.12
C CYS A 563 2.16 -1.75 -8.11
N TRP A 564 0.84 -1.76 -8.31
CA TRP A 564 -0.10 -2.44 -7.43
C TRP A 564 0.16 -3.95 -7.41
N ASN A 565 0.29 -4.52 -6.21
CA ASN A 565 0.52 -5.95 -5.98
C ASN A 565 -0.71 -6.57 -5.29
N TYR A 566 -1.49 -7.37 -6.04
CA TYR A 566 -2.69 -8.01 -5.50
C TYR A 566 -2.41 -9.05 -4.40
N ALA A 567 -1.17 -9.51 -4.26
CA ALA A 567 -0.82 -10.44 -3.18
C ALA A 567 -0.68 -9.74 -1.82
N THR A 568 -0.18 -8.49 -1.79
CA THR A 568 0.21 -7.79 -0.55
C THR A 568 -0.61 -6.54 -0.26
N MET A 569 -1.20 -5.90 -1.29
CA MET A 569 -1.85 -4.59 -1.17
C MET A 569 -3.37 -4.65 -1.29
N GLU A 570 -3.92 -5.71 -1.88
CA GLU A 570 -5.36 -5.83 -2.11
C GLU A 570 -6.02 -6.82 -1.15
N PRO A 571 -6.74 -6.36 -0.13
CA PRO A 571 -7.52 -7.25 0.72
C PRO A 571 -8.73 -7.81 -0.05
N ARG A 572 -8.86 -9.13 -0.07
CA ARG A 572 -9.98 -9.84 -0.69
C ARG A 572 -10.65 -10.77 0.31
N GLN A 573 -11.94 -11.05 0.09
CA GLN A 573 -12.67 -11.97 0.97
C GLN A 573 -12.14 -13.39 0.80
N PRO A 574 -11.68 -14.04 1.87
CA PRO A 574 -11.06 -15.37 1.80
C PRO A 574 -12.09 -16.49 1.59
N GLY A 575 -13.39 -16.20 1.77
CA GLY A 575 -14.43 -17.21 1.73
C GLY A 575 -14.12 -18.38 2.67
N SER A 576 -14.38 -19.59 2.19
CA SER A 576 -14.24 -20.81 3.01
C SER A 576 -12.81 -21.17 3.43
N THR A 577 -11.78 -20.49 2.92
CA THR A 577 -10.39 -20.69 3.40
C THR A 577 -10.21 -20.20 4.84
N ILE A 578 -11.09 -19.36 5.35
CA ILE A 578 -11.02 -18.90 6.75
C ILE A 578 -11.36 -19.98 7.77
N LYS A 579 -12.16 -20.99 7.41
CA LYS A 579 -12.74 -21.97 8.34
C LYS A 579 -11.72 -22.72 9.22
N PRO A 580 -10.58 -23.17 8.69
CA PRO A 580 -9.51 -23.77 9.50
C PRO A 580 -8.88 -22.79 10.47
N LEU A 581 -8.75 -21.51 10.06
CA LEU A 581 -8.04 -20.46 10.81
C LEU A 581 -8.85 -19.85 11.95
N THR A 582 -10.13 -20.13 11.99
CA THR A 582 -11.10 -19.57 12.92
C THR A 582 -11.77 -20.68 13.71
N THR A 583 -12.89 -21.17 13.21
CA THR A 583 -13.80 -22.05 13.94
C THR A 583 -13.23 -23.43 14.22
N TYR A 584 -12.74 -24.13 13.21
CA TYR A 584 -12.20 -25.49 13.39
C TYR A 584 -10.90 -25.46 14.19
N GLY A 585 -10.01 -24.51 13.95
CA GLY A 585 -8.74 -24.38 14.67
C GLY A 585 -8.96 -24.21 16.18
N LEU A 586 -9.76 -23.20 16.55
CA LEU A 586 -10.07 -22.96 17.97
C LEU A 586 -10.83 -24.08 18.62
N ALA A 587 -11.76 -24.74 17.89
CA ALA A 587 -12.53 -25.84 18.43
C ALA A 587 -11.66 -27.08 18.71
N LEU A 588 -10.69 -27.37 17.86
CA LEU A 588 -9.67 -28.42 18.10
C LEU A 588 -8.79 -28.06 19.29
N GLU A 589 -8.24 -26.82 19.31
CA GLU A 589 -7.36 -26.35 20.37
C GLU A 589 -8.00 -26.39 21.76
N ASN A 590 -9.32 -26.19 21.82
CA ASN A 590 -10.09 -26.24 23.05
C ASN A 590 -10.72 -27.62 23.33
N ASP A 591 -10.33 -28.70 22.65
CA ASP A 591 -10.92 -30.04 22.79
C ASP A 591 -12.45 -30.11 22.62
N LYS A 592 -13.03 -29.10 21.92
CA LYS A 592 -14.48 -29.08 21.66
C LYS A 592 -14.88 -30.02 20.54
N ILE A 593 -14.00 -30.20 19.57
CA ILE A 593 -14.17 -31.16 18.49
C ILE A 593 -12.93 -32.05 18.35
N HIS A 594 -13.12 -33.14 17.68
CA HIS A 594 -12.07 -34.04 17.21
C HIS A 594 -12.40 -34.48 15.77
N TRP A 595 -11.51 -35.17 15.09
CA TRP A 595 -11.67 -35.65 13.72
C TRP A 595 -13.07 -36.18 13.39
N GLY A 596 -13.58 -37.04 14.20
CA GLY A 596 -14.86 -37.70 14.01
C GLY A 596 -16.04 -37.06 14.75
N SER A 597 -15.95 -35.87 15.28
CA SER A 597 -17.09 -35.16 15.87
C SER A 597 -18.26 -35.07 14.90
N THR A 598 -19.50 -35.19 15.39
CA THR A 598 -20.70 -35.25 14.54
C THR A 598 -21.57 -34.03 14.74
N PHE A 599 -22.05 -33.52 13.63
CA PHE A 599 -22.96 -32.38 13.56
C PHE A 599 -24.17 -32.76 12.71
N THR A 600 -25.31 -32.09 12.87
CA THR A 600 -26.43 -32.19 11.93
C THR A 600 -26.27 -31.12 10.87
N ASP A 601 -26.28 -31.50 9.58
CA ASP A 601 -26.25 -30.55 8.47
C ASP A 601 -27.64 -29.97 8.24
N GLU A 602 -27.94 -28.91 8.94
CA GLU A 602 -29.17 -28.12 8.92
C GLU A 602 -28.88 -26.64 9.25
N PRO A 603 -29.72 -25.66 8.87
CA PRO A 603 -29.53 -24.26 9.21
C PRO A 603 -29.33 -24.05 10.72
N LEU A 604 -28.54 -23.04 11.08
CA LEU A 604 -28.36 -22.61 12.47
C LEU A 604 -29.56 -21.78 12.95
N LYS A 605 -29.99 -20.83 12.09
CA LYS A 605 -31.07 -19.87 12.39
C LYS A 605 -31.73 -19.40 11.09
N GLN A 606 -32.79 -18.61 11.24
CA GLN A 606 -33.35 -17.84 10.12
C GLN A 606 -32.90 -16.37 10.20
N VAL A 607 -32.51 -15.80 9.09
CA VAL A 607 -32.18 -14.39 8.90
C VAL A 607 -33.08 -13.86 7.79
N ASP A 608 -33.84 -12.83 8.07
CA ASP A 608 -34.85 -12.21 7.14
C ASP A 608 -35.86 -13.19 6.53
N GLY A 609 -36.09 -14.32 7.21
CA GLY A 609 -37.03 -15.36 6.79
C GLY A 609 -36.39 -16.47 5.94
N GLU A 610 -35.12 -16.38 5.63
CA GLU A 610 -34.35 -17.39 4.92
C GLU A 610 -33.52 -18.23 5.91
N ASP A 611 -33.35 -19.52 5.59
CA ASP A 611 -32.53 -20.44 6.39
C ASP A 611 -31.05 -20.09 6.27
N TRP A 612 -30.35 -19.84 7.40
CA TRP A 612 -28.93 -19.44 7.44
C TRP A 612 -28.08 -20.39 8.30
N PRO A 613 -26.82 -20.66 7.90
CA PRO A 613 -26.23 -20.37 6.59
C PRO A 613 -26.68 -21.37 5.53
N ALA A 614 -26.74 -20.92 4.28
CA ALA A 614 -26.94 -21.82 3.16
C ALA A 614 -25.63 -22.57 2.83
N ASN A 615 -25.69 -23.86 2.50
CA ASN A 615 -24.60 -24.54 1.85
C ASN A 615 -24.47 -24.12 0.37
N TYR A 616 -23.32 -24.35 -0.23
CA TYR A 616 -23.07 -24.07 -1.64
C TYR A 616 -24.15 -24.62 -2.59
N SER A 617 -24.65 -25.84 -2.31
CA SER A 617 -25.71 -26.45 -3.10
C SER A 617 -27.11 -25.90 -2.79
N ASN A 618 -27.26 -24.90 -1.94
CA ASN A 618 -28.55 -24.42 -1.41
C ASN A 618 -29.44 -25.55 -0.85
N SER A 619 -28.83 -26.61 -0.32
CA SER A 619 -29.51 -27.76 0.22
C SER A 619 -28.83 -28.29 1.50
N TYR A 620 -29.64 -28.91 2.35
CA TYR A 620 -29.19 -29.52 3.59
C TYR A 620 -29.47 -30.99 3.54
N SER A 621 -28.54 -31.80 4.03
CA SER A 621 -28.76 -33.25 4.11
C SER A 621 -29.69 -33.67 5.26
N HIS A 622 -29.93 -32.78 6.22
CA HIS A 622 -30.67 -33.05 7.48
C HIS A 622 -30.24 -34.34 8.18
N SER A 623 -28.98 -34.70 8.00
CA SER A 623 -28.38 -35.90 8.57
C SER A 623 -27.11 -35.58 9.33
N SER A 624 -26.67 -36.56 10.13
CA SER A 624 -25.41 -36.42 10.85
C SER A 624 -24.22 -36.48 9.87
N VAL A 625 -23.32 -35.49 9.93
CA VAL A 625 -22.08 -35.43 9.21
C VAL A 625 -20.90 -35.38 10.18
N PHE A 626 -19.77 -35.94 9.80
CA PHE A 626 -18.56 -35.88 10.61
C PHE A 626 -17.79 -34.59 10.34
N ALA A 627 -17.02 -34.08 11.31
CA ALA A 627 -16.22 -32.90 11.19
C ALA A 627 -15.25 -32.96 9.99
N TYR A 628 -14.54 -34.07 9.81
CA TYR A 628 -13.63 -34.27 8.67
C TYR A 628 -14.34 -34.23 7.31
N ASP A 629 -15.58 -34.78 7.23
CA ASP A 629 -16.36 -34.79 5.99
C ASP A 629 -17.00 -33.40 5.72
N ALA A 630 -17.40 -32.71 6.78
CA ALA A 630 -17.95 -31.36 6.69
C ALA A 630 -16.90 -30.36 6.21
N LEU A 631 -15.67 -30.42 6.71
CA LEU A 631 -14.58 -29.57 6.24
C LEU A 631 -14.16 -29.92 4.81
N ALA A 632 -14.08 -31.23 4.48
CA ALA A 632 -13.74 -31.69 3.14
C ALA A 632 -14.74 -31.21 2.09
N LYS A 633 -16.03 -31.21 2.42
CA LYS A 633 -17.12 -30.72 1.55
C LYS A 633 -17.38 -29.22 1.71
N SER A 634 -16.59 -28.56 2.52
CA SER A 634 -16.73 -27.11 2.78
C SER A 634 -18.13 -26.68 3.23
N LEU A 635 -18.88 -27.53 3.98
CA LEU A 635 -20.23 -27.20 4.46
C LEU A 635 -20.20 -25.92 5.30
N ASN A 636 -21.23 -25.07 5.13
CA ASN A 636 -21.35 -23.80 5.85
C ASN A 636 -22.04 -23.96 7.22
N THR A 637 -22.93 -24.94 7.33
CA THR A 637 -23.74 -25.19 8.53
C THR A 637 -22.90 -25.58 9.74
N VAL A 638 -21.78 -26.28 9.54
CA VAL A 638 -20.96 -26.81 10.64
C VAL A 638 -20.09 -25.72 11.26
N PRO A 639 -19.28 -24.93 10.50
CA PRO A 639 -18.48 -23.86 11.10
C PRO A 639 -19.34 -22.78 11.75
N ALA A 640 -20.52 -22.46 11.21
CA ALA A 640 -21.45 -21.52 11.85
C ALA A 640 -21.91 -22.01 13.24
N LYS A 641 -22.22 -23.29 13.38
CA LYS A 641 -22.58 -23.90 14.67
C LYS A 641 -21.41 -23.95 15.65
N ILE A 642 -20.21 -24.24 15.15
CA ILE A 642 -18.98 -24.18 15.96
C ILE A 642 -18.72 -22.76 16.45
N CYS A 643 -18.84 -21.74 15.58
CA CYS A 643 -18.66 -20.37 15.94
C CYS A 643 -19.66 -19.90 17.00
N ASP A 644 -20.95 -20.27 16.82
CA ASP A 644 -22.01 -19.92 17.77
C ASP A 644 -21.75 -20.58 19.17
N ASP A 645 -21.27 -21.82 19.21
CA ASP A 645 -20.92 -22.54 20.46
C ASP A 645 -19.68 -21.94 21.16
N LEU A 646 -18.69 -21.52 20.41
CA LEU A 646 -17.44 -20.95 20.95
C LEU A 646 -17.62 -19.46 21.34
N GLY A 647 -18.52 -18.77 20.67
CA GLY A 647 -18.71 -17.32 20.75
C GLY A 647 -17.77 -16.54 19.84
N THR A 648 -18.32 -15.54 19.12
CA THR A 648 -17.60 -14.78 18.09
C THR A 648 -16.35 -14.11 18.62
N GLN A 649 -16.39 -13.52 19.82
CA GLN A 649 -15.22 -12.85 20.41
C GLN A 649 -14.02 -13.82 20.59
N ALA A 650 -14.27 -15.03 21.09
CA ALA A 650 -13.19 -15.99 21.30
C ALA A 650 -12.59 -16.48 19.96
N VAL A 651 -13.44 -16.60 18.93
CA VAL A 651 -13.00 -16.97 17.58
C VAL A 651 -12.22 -15.82 16.94
N PHE A 652 -12.67 -14.57 17.13
CA PHE A 652 -11.99 -13.37 16.65
C PHE A 652 -10.60 -13.21 17.30
N ASP A 653 -10.53 -13.31 18.63
CA ASP A 653 -9.26 -13.22 19.36
C ASP A 653 -8.28 -14.31 18.95
N PHE A 654 -8.77 -15.54 18.74
CA PHE A 654 -7.95 -16.63 18.23
C PHE A 654 -7.43 -16.35 16.80
N ALA A 655 -8.30 -15.91 15.91
CA ALA A 655 -7.94 -15.61 14.52
C ALA A 655 -6.88 -14.50 14.44
N THR A 656 -7.03 -13.46 15.23
CA THR A 656 -6.14 -12.29 15.21
C THR A 656 -4.86 -12.49 16.02
N GLU A 657 -4.99 -12.89 17.30
CA GLU A 657 -3.83 -12.95 18.20
C GLU A 657 -2.98 -14.20 18.00
N LYS A 658 -3.60 -15.32 17.58
CA LYS A 658 -2.92 -16.61 17.43
C LYS A 658 -2.56 -16.89 15.98
N MET A 659 -3.55 -16.84 15.08
CA MET A 659 -3.34 -17.18 13.67
C MET A 659 -2.82 -16.02 12.83
N GLY A 660 -2.81 -14.79 13.33
CA GLY A 660 -2.22 -13.63 12.66
C GLY A 660 -3.09 -13.00 11.58
N LEU A 661 -4.36 -13.38 11.49
CA LEU A 661 -5.28 -12.75 10.55
C LEU A 661 -5.51 -11.27 10.90
N LYS A 662 -5.39 -10.40 9.92
CA LYS A 662 -5.62 -8.96 10.07
C LYS A 662 -7.11 -8.66 9.85
N LEU A 663 -7.93 -8.89 10.88
CA LEU A 663 -9.38 -8.67 10.87
C LEU A 663 -9.74 -7.30 11.47
N ASP A 664 -10.82 -6.68 10.97
CA ASP A 664 -11.28 -5.38 11.47
C ASP A 664 -12.37 -5.55 12.54
N ASN A 665 -12.16 -4.96 13.71
CA ASN A 665 -13.12 -4.93 14.80
C ASN A 665 -13.85 -3.58 14.92
N ILE A 666 -13.52 -2.60 14.08
CA ILE A 666 -14.04 -1.23 14.16
C ILE A 666 -14.78 -0.92 12.86
N SER A 667 -16.10 -1.09 12.88
CA SER A 667 -16.94 -0.66 11.77
C SER A 667 -17.49 0.76 11.99
N THR A 668 -17.40 1.58 10.96
CA THR A 668 -18.06 2.89 10.90
C THR A 668 -19.56 2.78 10.60
N ASP A 669 -20.03 1.62 10.10
CA ASP A 669 -21.39 1.39 9.57
C ASP A 669 -22.17 0.24 10.24
N ASN A 670 -21.78 -0.23 11.42
CA ASN A 670 -22.27 -1.40 12.14
C ASN A 670 -21.89 -2.77 11.53
N GLU A 671 -20.92 -2.82 10.65
CA GLU A 671 -20.33 -4.05 10.16
C GLU A 671 -19.01 -4.28 10.91
N SER A 672 -18.75 -5.48 11.36
CA SER A 672 -17.55 -5.88 12.08
C SER A 672 -17.23 -7.32 11.72
N ASP A 673 -15.95 -7.62 11.56
CA ASP A 673 -15.50 -9.01 11.34
C ASP A 673 -15.71 -9.89 12.56
N ASN A 674 -15.97 -9.32 13.74
CA ASN A 674 -16.34 -10.04 14.95
C ASN A 674 -17.84 -10.41 14.95
N ASP A 675 -18.28 -11.11 13.92
CA ASP A 675 -19.64 -11.64 13.80
C ASP A 675 -19.61 -13.06 13.19
N LEU A 676 -20.76 -13.74 13.21
CA LEU A 676 -20.90 -15.13 12.80
C LEU A 676 -20.55 -15.37 11.33
N ALA A 677 -21.02 -14.54 10.42
CA ALA A 677 -20.78 -14.74 8.99
C ALA A 677 -19.31 -14.47 8.61
N PRO A 678 -18.69 -13.34 9.00
CA PRO A 678 -17.26 -13.13 8.78
C PRO A 678 -16.41 -14.27 9.30
N LEU A 679 -16.57 -14.65 10.58
CA LEU A 679 -15.70 -15.63 11.23
C LEU A 679 -15.94 -17.08 10.82
N SER A 680 -17.14 -17.44 10.36
CA SER A 680 -17.45 -18.82 9.99
C SER A 680 -17.43 -19.09 8.50
N LEU A 681 -17.61 -18.08 7.66
CA LEU A 681 -17.77 -18.22 6.21
C LEU A 681 -16.77 -17.39 5.40
N GLY A 682 -16.10 -16.42 6.04
CA GLY A 682 -15.14 -15.55 5.37
C GLY A 682 -15.77 -14.37 4.63
N ALA A 683 -16.99 -13.99 5.00
CA ALA A 683 -17.65 -12.80 4.49
C ALA A 683 -17.16 -11.55 5.26
N LEU A 684 -15.87 -11.27 5.15
CA LEU A 684 -15.23 -10.18 5.87
C LEU A 684 -15.62 -8.81 5.28
N THR A 685 -15.55 -7.77 6.10
CA THR A 685 -15.90 -6.40 5.71
C THR A 685 -14.96 -5.88 4.60
N TYR A 686 -13.66 -5.97 4.81
CA TYR A 686 -12.64 -5.53 3.83
C TYR A 686 -11.88 -6.70 3.22
N GLY A 687 -11.87 -7.86 3.87
CA GLY A 687 -11.07 -9.01 3.49
C GLY A 687 -9.67 -9.01 4.12
N VAL A 688 -8.81 -9.88 3.62
CA VAL A 688 -7.39 -10.00 4.00
C VAL A 688 -6.53 -10.13 2.75
N THR A 689 -5.27 -9.68 2.81
CA THR A 689 -4.34 -9.89 1.70
C THR A 689 -4.03 -11.37 1.55
N LEU A 690 -3.68 -11.79 0.34
CA LEU A 690 -3.30 -13.18 0.08
C LEU A 690 -2.09 -13.61 0.92
N GLU A 691 -1.12 -12.73 1.04
CA GLU A 691 0.06 -12.91 1.89
C GLU A 691 -0.32 -13.21 3.35
N ASN A 692 -1.19 -12.40 3.95
CA ASN A 692 -1.66 -12.60 5.33
C ASN A 692 -2.47 -13.88 5.49
N LEU A 693 -3.30 -14.21 4.50
CA LEU A 693 -4.07 -15.47 4.50
C LEU A 693 -3.14 -16.68 4.48
N VAL A 694 -2.15 -16.70 3.60
CA VAL A 694 -1.21 -17.82 3.43
C VAL A 694 -0.35 -17.99 4.68
N SER A 695 0.19 -16.90 5.25
CA SER A 695 1.00 -16.98 6.48
C SER A 695 0.22 -17.54 7.67
N SER A 696 -1.09 -17.29 7.72
CA SER A 696 -1.95 -17.83 8.79
C SER A 696 -2.10 -19.36 8.74
N TYR A 697 -1.76 -20.02 7.63
CA TYR A 697 -1.74 -21.48 7.53
C TYR A 697 -0.41 -22.11 7.98
N ILE A 698 0.67 -21.34 8.12
CA ILE A 698 1.99 -21.83 8.54
C ILE A 698 1.93 -22.75 9.77
N PRO A 699 1.15 -22.45 10.83
CA PRO A 699 1.09 -23.30 12.01
C PRO A 699 0.68 -24.75 11.73
N TYR A 700 -0.09 -24.99 10.69
CA TYR A 700 -0.58 -26.33 10.33
C TYR A 700 0.39 -27.16 9.50
N GLY A 701 1.46 -26.56 8.98
CA GLY A 701 2.53 -27.22 8.25
C GLY A 701 3.78 -27.48 9.09
N ASN A 702 3.87 -26.81 10.23
CA ASN A 702 4.94 -27.01 11.19
C ASN A 702 4.38 -27.52 12.53
N ASP A 703 5.04 -27.28 13.63
CA ASP A 703 4.65 -27.74 14.97
C ASP A 703 3.69 -26.76 15.67
N GLY A 704 2.84 -26.04 14.96
CA GLY A 704 1.86 -25.09 15.49
C GLY A 704 2.42 -23.72 15.83
N THR A 705 3.53 -23.34 15.22
CA THR A 705 4.17 -22.03 15.38
C THR A 705 3.81 -21.15 14.21
N HIS A 706 3.30 -19.95 14.48
CA HIS A 706 3.06 -18.91 13.50
C HIS A 706 4.31 -18.06 13.31
N PHE A 707 4.55 -17.65 12.08
CA PHE A 707 5.56 -16.66 11.68
C PHE A 707 4.90 -15.55 10.88
N GLU A 708 5.31 -14.32 11.10
CA GLU A 708 4.91 -13.21 10.24
C GLU A 708 5.58 -13.36 8.86
N PRO A 709 4.86 -13.12 7.78
CA PRO A 709 5.43 -13.21 6.44
C PRO A 709 6.47 -12.12 6.23
N HIS A 710 7.56 -12.47 5.55
CA HIS A 710 8.61 -11.50 5.22
C HIS A 710 9.43 -11.93 4.00
N ILE A 711 9.81 -10.94 3.20
CA ILE A 711 10.69 -11.16 2.05
C ILE A 711 12.14 -10.73 2.33
N ILE A 712 12.35 -9.89 3.35
CA ILE A 712 13.69 -9.43 3.72
C ILE A 712 14.27 -10.35 4.79
N LYS A 713 15.45 -10.87 4.51
CA LYS A 713 16.24 -11.60 5.49
C LYS A 713 17.05 -10.67 6.38
N TRP A 714 17.75 -9.72 5.75
CA TRP A 714 18.50 -8.68 6.46
C TRP A 714 18.73 -7.46 5.56
N VAL A 715 18.96 -6.29 6.20
CA VAL A 715 19.41 -5.08 5.53
C VAL A 715 20.66 -4.57 6.21
N LYS A 716 21.69 -4.27 5.40
CA LYS A 716 22.89 -3.57 5.83
C LYS A 716 22.93 -2.17 5.26
N GLN A 717 23.58 -1.27 5.99
CA GLN A 717 23.88 0.08 5.55
C GLN A 717 25.40 0.23 5.37
N GLY A 718 25.86 0.79 4.22
CA GLY A 718 27.27 0.84 3.87
C GLY A 718 27.86 -0.56 3.63
N GLU A 719 29.12 -0.77 4.01
CA GLU A 719 29.80 -2.01 3.72
C GLU A 719 29.41 -3.17 4.66
N ASP A 720 29.11 -2.92 5.96
CA ASP A 720 28.93 -3.99 6.93
C ASP A 720 27.96 -3.71 8.10
N THR A 721 27.30 -2.55 8.18
CA THR A 721 26.44 -2.23 9.32
C THR A 721 25.07 -2.87 9.16
N LEU A 722 24.79 -3.94 9.92
CA LEU A 722 23.48 -4.56 9.98
C LEU A 722 22.50 -3.61 10.70
N ILE A 723 21.42 -3.22 10.02
CA ILE A 723 20.40 -2.30 10.55
C ILE A 723 19.02 -2.95 10.71
N TYR A 724 18.78 -4.05 10.01
CA TYR A 724 17.54 -4.81 10.08
C TYR A 724 17.82 -6.29 9.83
N GLU A 725 17.20 -7.15 10.62
CA GLU A 725 17.19 -8.59 10.45
C GLU A 725 15.81 -9.08 10.85
N ASN A 726 15.20 -9.93 10.04
CA ASN A 726 13.87 -10.46 10.26
C ASN A 726 13.96 -11.96 10.56
N ASP A 727 13.30 -12.40 11.63
CA ASP A 727 13.18 -13.78 12.05
C ASP A 727 11.72 -14.30 11.98
N GLY A 728 10.83 -13.53 11.34
CA GLY A 728 9.40 -13.83 11.23
C GLY A 728 8.65 -13.78 12.56
N SER A 729 9.23 -13.22 13.62
CA SER A 729 8.60 -13.04 14.94
C SER A 729 7.81 -14.27 15.42
N PRO A 730 8.48 -15.43 15.62
CA PRO A 730 7.82 -16.69 15.89
C PRO A 730 6.98 -16.66 17.18
N ARG A 731 5.74 -17.16 17.08
CA ARG A 731 4.85 -17.33 18.24
C ARG A 731 4.06 -18.62 18.16
N LYS A 732 3.86 -19.28 19.30
CA LYS A 732 3.01 -20.48 19.36
C LYS A 732 1.55 -20.09 19.13
N ALA A 733 0.97 -20.56 18.04
CA ALA A 733 -0.42 -20.29 17.66
C ALA A 733 -1.36 -21.38 18.22
N VAL A 734 -1.01 -22.63 17.99
CA VAL A 734 -1.77 -23.81 18.44
C VAL A 734 -0.83 -24.89 18.99
N SER A 735 -1.38 -25.86 19.70
CA SER A 735 -0.64 -27.05 20.13
C SER A 735 -0.14 -27.86 18.92
N SER A 736 0.87 -28.70 19.12
CA SER A 736 1.39 -29.59 18.07
C SER A 736 0.34 -30.66 17.66
N GLU A 737 -0.49 -31.05 18.57
CA GLU A 737 -1.61 -31.98 18.35
C GLU A 737 -2.67 -31.32 17.44
N THR A 738 -3.06 -30.09 17.73
CA THR A 738 -4.01 -29.32 16.90
C THR A 738 -3.45 -29.10 15.51
N ALA A 739 -2.18 -28.71 15.39
CA ALA A 739 -1.52 -28.54 14.11
C ALA A 739 -1.53 -29.83 13.28
N TYR A 740 -1.13 -30.94 13.88
CA TYR A 740 -1.12 -32.26 13.24
C TYR A 740 -2.51 -32.67 12.76
N VAL A 741 -3.53 -32.63 13.64
CA VAL A 741 -4.89 -33.03 13.30
C VAL A 741 -5.48 -32.11 12.22
N MET A 742 -5.25 -30.80 12.30
CA MET A 742 -5.72 -29.86 11.26
C MET A 742 -5.05 -30.14 9.93
N ASN A 743 -3.73 -30.39 9.91
CA ASN A 743 -3.04 -30.76 8.68
C ASN A 743 -3.68 -32.02 8.04
N LYS A 744 -3.99 -33.04 8.83
CA LYS A 744 -4.70 -34.23 8.34
C LYS A 744 -6.12 -33.94 7.84
N LEU A 745 -6.83 -33.03 8.48
CA LEU A 745 -8.14 -32.57 8.02
C LEU A 745 -8.01 -31.84 6.65
N LEU A 746 -6.98 -31.03 6.48
CA LEU A 746 -6.69 -30.31 5.22
C LEU A 746 -6.20 -31.26 4.12
N GLN A 747 -5.42 -32.30 4.45
CA GLN A 747 -5.10 -33.36 3.50
C GLN A 747 -6.40 -34.08 3.03
N ASN A 748 -7.35 -34.31 3.93
CA ASN A 748 -8.63 -34.92 3.58
C ASN A 748 -9.48 -34.03 2.65
N VAL A 749 -9.37 -32.71 2.73
CA VAL A 749 -10.01 -31.79 1.77
C VAL A 749 -9.49 -32.02 0.34
N VAL A 750 -8.17 -32.21 0.19
CA VAL A 750 -7.56 -32.50 -1.10
C VAL A 750 -7.84 -33.95 -1.52
N GLU A 751 -7.73 -34.91 -0.64
CA GLU A 751 -7.89 -36.32 -0.98
C GLU A 751 -9.34 -36.71 -1.29
N ASN A 752 -10.33 -36.15 -0.58
CA ASN A 752 -11.71 -36.58 -0.63
C ASN A 752 -12.75 -35.46 -0.73
N GLY A 753 -12.32 -34.23 -0.88
CA GLY A 753 -13.16 -33.04 -0.83
C GLY A 753 -13.03 -32.09 -2.02
N THR A 754 -13.20 -30.80 -1.74
CA THR A 754 -13.28 -29.74 -2.76
C THR A 754 -11.91 -29.33 -3.35
N GLY A 755 -10.80 -29.87 -2.86
CA GLY A 755 -9.45 -29.58 -3.32
C GLY A 755 -8.83 -30.67 -4.18
N ASP A 756 -9.64 -31.50 -4.84
CA ASP A 756 -9.18 -32.76 -5.44
C ASP A 756 -8.30 -32.59 -6.70
N LYS A 757 -8.29 -31.39 -7.30
CA LYS A 757 -7.41 -31.04 -8.43
C LYS A 757 -5.98 -30.69 -8.00
N ALA A 758 -5.79 -30.30 -6.73
CA ALA A 758 -4.48 -29.97 -6.20
C ALA A 758 -3.63 -31.20 -5.83
N LYS A 759 -4.09 -32.42 -6.09
CA LYS A 759 -3.35 -33.67 -5.78
C LYS A 759 -2.04 -33.76 -6.53
N LEU A 760 -0.98 -34.06 -5.81
CA LEU A 760 0.35 -34.39 -6.34
C LEU A 760 0.59 -35.90 -6.34
N GLN A 761 1.56 -36.38 -7.12
CA GLN A 761 1.88 -37.79 -7.22
C GLN A 761 2.87 -38.24 -6.13
N ASN A 762 3.80 -37.35 -5.77
CA ASN A 762 4.91 -37.67 -4.88
C ASN A 762 4.83 -36.95 -3.51
N LYS A 763 3.86 -36.06 -3.33
CA LYS A 763 3.69 -35.23 -2.14
C LYS A 763 2.26 -35.32 -1.60
N HIS A 764 2.12 -35.05 -0.29
CA HIS A 764 0.82 -34.91 0.32
C HIS A 764 0.44 -33.42 0.36
N VAL A 765 -0.62 -33.06 -0.30
CA VAL A 765 -1.13 -31.69 -0.25
C VAL A 765 -2.20 -31.59 0.84
N ALA A 766 -2.02 -30.65 1.75
CA ALA A 766 -3.04 -30.19 2.68
C ALA A 766 -3.54 -28.83 2.19
N GLY A 767 -4.85 -28.63 2.00
CA GLY A 767 -5.30 -27.37 1.42
C GLY A 767 -6.76 -27.07 1.64
N LYS A 768 -7.16 -25.86 1.25
CA LYS A 768 -8.55 -25.42 1.37
C LYS A 768 -8.92 -24.47 0.22
N THR A 769 -10.06 -24.72 -0.40
CA THR A 769 -10.70 -23.86 -1.40
C THR A 769 -11.50 -22.76 -0.71
N GLY A 770 -11.46 -21.56 -1.27
CA GLY A 770 -12.31 -20.41 -0.95
C GLY A 770 -13.08 -19.97 -2.17
N THR A 771 -14.35 -19.71 -1.98
CA THR A 771 -15.23 -19.14 -2.98
C THR A 771 -16.12 -18.14 -2.26
N THR A 772 -16.15 -16.93 -2.75
CA THR A 772 -17.02 -15.88 -2.19
C THR A 772 -18.43 -15.97 -2.77
N GLU A 773 -19.37 -15.27 -2.16
CA GLU A 773 -20.72 -15.16 -2.68
C GLU A 773 -20.69 -14.60 -4.10
N ASN A 774 -21.49 -15.19 -4.99
CA ASN A 774 -21.54 -14.86 -6.41
C ASN A 774 -20.24 -15.04 -7.20
N TRP A 775 -19.29 -15.85 -6.71
CA TRP A 775 -18.01 -16.15 -7.40
C TRP A 775 -17.20 -14.90 -7.75
N TYR A 776 -17.19 -13.88 -6.90
CA TYR A 776 -16.36 -12.69 -7.15
C TYR A 776 -14.87 -12.99 -6.96
N ASP A 777 -14.55 -13.86 -6.00
CA ASP A 777 -13.19 -14.24 -5.66
C ASP A 777 -13.10 -15.76 -5.52
N LEU A 778 -12.10 -16.35 -6.12
CA LEU A 778 -11.68 -17.73 -5.92
C LEU A 778 -10.29 -17.74 -5.31
N THR A 779 -10.12 -18.50 -4.26
CA THR A 779 -8.86 -18.63 -3.53
C THR A 779 -8.58 -20.09 -3.21
N PHE A 780 -7.33 -20.50 -3.29
CA PHE A 780 -6.87 -21.77 -2.76
C PHE A 780 -5.59 -21.57 -1.97
N VAL A 781 -5.55 -22.15 -0.77
CA VAL A 781 -4.31 -22.25 0.01
C VAL A 781 -3.93 -23.72 0.04
N GLY A 782 -2.75 -24.02 -0.49
CA GLY A 782 -2.16 -25.36 -0.57
C GLY A 782 -0.85 -25.43 0.20
N MET A 783 -0.68 -26.50 0.94
CA MET A 783 0.51 -26.79 1.75
C MET A 783 1.11 -28.09 1.24
N THR A 784 2.40 -28.13 1.09
CA THR A 784 3.20 -29.34 0.87
C THR A 784 4.11 -29.57 2.07
N GLU A 785 4.92 -30.62 2.07
CA GLU A 785 5.92 -30.83 3.10
C GLU A 785 7.00 -29.74 3.12
N ASP A 786 7.14 -28.96 2.01
CA ASP A 786 8.23 -28.01 1.80
C ASP A 786 7.81 -26.55 2.02
N PHE A 787 6.56 -26.21 1.67
CA PHE A 787 6.08 -24.82 1.70
C PHE A 787 4.55 -24.75 1.78
N VAL A 788 4.06 -23.56 2.14
CA VAL A 788 2.65 -23.15 2.00
C VAL A 788 2.56 -22.10 0.90
N SER A 789 1.52 -22.19 0.07
CA SER A 789 1.29 -21.21 -0.99
C SER A 789 -0.19 -20.96 -1.22
N GLY A 790 -0.49 -19.80 -1.79
CA GLY A 790 -1.87 -19.43 -2.11
C GLY A 790 -1.97 -18.78 -3.49
N VAL A 791 -3.12 -18.98 -4.11
CA VAL A 791 -3.54 -18.28 -5.31
C VAL A 791 -4.88 -17.60 -5.06
N TRP A 792 -5.01 -16.39 -5.57
CA TRP A 792 -6.28 -15.68 -5.70
C TRP A 792 -6.51 -15.36 -7.17
N ILE A 793 -7.77 -15.39 -7.63
CA ILE A 793 -8.21 -14.91 -8.92
C ILE A 793 -9.58 -14.23 -8.79
N GLY A 794 -9.76 -13.10 -9.45
CA GLY A 794 -10.99 -12.31 -9.45
C GLY A 794 -10.89 -11.12 -10.39
N TYR A 795 -12.03 -10.53 -10.74
CA TYR A 795 -11.99 -9.28 -11.50
C TYR A 795 -11.64 -8.10 -10.57
N THR A 796 -11.05 -7.05 -11.14
CA THR A 796 -10.76 -5.80 -10.43
C THR A 796 -12.03 -5.15 -9.89
N GLU A 797 -13.09 -5.18 -10.67
CA GLU A 797 -14.44 -4.83 -10.25
C GLU A 797 -15.21 -6.09 -9.82
N ARG A 798 -16.22 -5.94 -8.97
CA ARG A 798 -17.08 -7.06 -8.51
C ARG A 798 -17.90 -7.66 -9.65
N GLN A 799 -17.30 -8.58 -10.37
CA GLN A 799 -17.91 -9.37 -11.43
C GLN A 799 -17.75 -10.87 -11.11
N SER A 800 -18.74 -11.65 -11.51
CA SER A 800 -18.73 -13.09 -11.22
C SER A 800 -17.82 -13.85 -12.19
N LEU A 801 -16.92 -14.62 -11.63
CA LEU A 801 -16.16 -15.63 -12.36
C LEU A 801 -17.07 -16.78 -12.80
N PRO A 802 -16.72 -17.54 -13.84
CA PRO A 802 -17.48 -18.73 -14.25
C PRO A 802 -17.51 -19.80 -13.15
N GLU A 803 -18.70 -20.43 -12.94
CA GLU A 803 -18.86 -21.52 -11.95
C GLU A 803 -17.99 -22.76 -12.25
N SER A 804 -17.47 -22.86 -13.47
CA SER A 804 -16.61 -23.97 -13.90
C SER A 804 -15.16 -23.80 -13.52
N LEU A 805 -14.77 -22.61 -13.03
CA LEU A 805 -13.40 -22.31 -12.66
C LEU A 805 -13.14 -22.83 -11.22
N GLU A 806 -12.04 -23.58 -11.05
CA GLU A 806 -11.68 -24.23 -9.79
C GLU A 806 -10.31 -23.72 -9.32
N SER A 807 -10.28 -23.09 -8.12
CA SER A 807 -9.06 -22.46 -7.60
C SER A 807 -7.93 -23.45 -7.28
N ASP A 808 -8.25 -24.68 -6.94
CA ASP A 808 -7.29 -25.76 -6.69
C ASP A 808 -6.63 -26.26 -8.00
N GLN A 809 -7.37 -26.25 -9.11
CA GLN A 809 -6.81 -26.52 -10.44
C GLN A 809 -5.85 -25.39 -10.87
N ILE A 810 -6.22 -24.12 -10.62
CA ILE A 810 -5.34 -22.97 -10.92
C ILE A 810 -4.04 -23.09 -10.11
N TRP A 811 -4.12 -23.38 -8.82
CA TRP A 811 -2.95 -23.63 -7.99
C TRP A 811 -2.05 -24.73 -8.55
N TYR A 812 -2.66 -25.85 -8.99
CA TYR A 812 -1.92 -26.96 -9.61
C TYR A 812 -1.23 -26.50 -10.91
N ASN A 813 -1.90 -25.71 -11.74
CA ASN A 813 -1.35 -25.21 -13.00
C ASN A 813 -0.16 -24.26 -12.77
N ILE A 814 -0.18 -23.49 -11.68
CA ILE A 814 0.89 -22.56 -11.32
C ILE A 814 2.10 -23.31 -10.74
N ILE A 815 1.91 -24.10 -9.69
CA ILE A 815 3.01 -24.61 -8.86
C ILE A 815 3.05 -26.13 -8.72
N GLY A 816 1.97 -26.84 -9.11
CA GLY A 816 1.81 -28.26 -8.82
C GLY A 816 2.94 -29.14 -9.37
N GLU A 817 3.35 -28.94 -10.61
CA GLU A 817 4.46 -29.70 -11.19
C GLU A 817 5.83 -29.40 -10.56
N TYR A 818 6.05 -28.17 -10.14
CA TYR A 818 7.26 -27.79 -9.42
C TYR A 818 7.30 -28.45 -8.05
N ALA A 819 6.23 -28.33 -7.31
CA ALA A 819 6.08 -28.93 -5.99
C ALA A 819 6.25 -30.46 -6.01
N ASP A 820 5.67 -31.15 -6.99
CA ASP A 820 5.76 -32.61 -7.14
C ASP A 820 7.18 -33.10 -7.47
N LYS A 821 7.99 -32.26 -8.09
CA LYS A 821 9.39 -32.55 -8.46
C LYS A 821 10.42 -32.12 -7.39
N LEU A 822 10.03 -31.24 -6.47
CA LEU A 822 10.90 -30.75 -5.42
C LEU A 822 11.23 -31.88 -4.43
N ASP A 823 12.49 -32.25 -4.29
CA ASP A 823 12.97 -33.32 -3.39
C ASP A 823 13.94 -32.74 -2.36
N THR A 824 13.41 -32.14 -1.32
CA THR A 824 14.18 -31.60 -0.19
C THR A 824 14.37 -32.63 0.92
N GLY A 825 13.65 -33.75 0.86
CA GLY A 825 13.56 -34.74 1.94
C GLY A 825 12.73 -34.25 3.14
N ALA A 826 11.96 -33.16 2.98
CA ALA A 826 11.07 -32.64 3.99
C ALA A 826 9.90 -33.60 4.25
N SER A 827 9.32 -33.51 5.42
CA SER A 827 8.10 -34.21 5.81
C SER A 827 7.32 -33.36 6.79
N TYR A 828 6.00 -33.47 6.78
CA TYR A 828 5.19 -32.86 7.83
C TYR A 828 5.61 -33.39 9.21
N PRO A 829 5.56 -32.56 10.26
CA PRO A 829 5.84 -32.98 11.62
C PRO A 829 4.96 -34.18 12.02
N SER A 830 5.56 -35.19 12.64
CA SER A 830 4.82 -36.29 13.24
C SER A 830 4.45 -35.95 14.68
N ASN A 831 3.35 -36.51 15.19
CA ASN A 831 2.95 -36.31 16.57
C ASN A 831 2.60 -37.68 17.24
N ASP A 832 3.41 -38.08 18.24
CA ASP A 832 3.24 -39.35 18.95
C ASP A 832 2.10 -39.33 20.00
N ASP A 833 1.64 -38.13 20.37
CA ASP A 833 0.54 -37.96 21.33
C ASP A 833 -0.83 -38.04 20.66
N VAL A 834 -0.91 -37.98 19.32
CA VAL A 834 -2.14 -38.13 18.54
C VAL A 834 -2.37 -39.60 18.19
N VAL A 835 -3.50 -40.15 18.64
CA VAL A 835 -3.85 -41.56 18.40
C VAL A 835 -4.47 -41.71 17.00
N GLU A 836 -3.78 -42.44 16.13
CA GLU A 836 -4.31 -42.87 14.84
C GLU A 836 -5.12 -44.18 14.99
N GLY A 837 -6.31 -44.23 14.43
CA GLY A 837 -7.16 -45.42 14.51
C GLY A 837 -8.39 -45.39 13.61
N TYR A 838 -9.06 -46.54 13.47
CA TYR A 838 -10.31 -46.58 12.73
C TYR A 838 -11.43 -45.86 13.48
N VAL A 839 -12.18 -45.05 12.75
CA VAL A 839 -13.32 -44.29 13.27
C VAL A 839 -14.56 -45.15 13.30
N CYS A 840 -15.33 -45.10 14.38
CA CYS A 840 -16.63 -45.80 14.52
C CYS A 840 -17.71 -45.07 13.69
N ALA A 841 -18.33 -45.77 12.77
CA ALA A 841 -19.38 -45.22 11.89
C ALA A 841 -20.58 -44.61 12.63
N LYS A 842 -20.79 -44.95 13.90
CA LYS A 842 -21.93 -44.48 14.69
C LYS A 842 -21.60 -43.31 15.58
N THR A 843 -20.38 -43.27 16.13
CA THR A 843 -20.04 -42.34 17.21
C THR A 843 -18.92 -41.38 16.83
N GLY A 844 -18.26 -41.56 15.69
CA GLY A 844 -17.10 -40.78 15.28
C GLY A 844 -15.83 -40.94 16.13
N LYS A 845 -15.90 -41.72 17.23
CA LYS A 845 -14.77 -42.01 18.09
C LYS A 845 -13.97 -43.20 17.59
N ILE A 846 -12.81 -43.48 18.16
CA ILE A 846 -12.02 -44.66 17.82
C ILE A 846 -12.90 -45.93 17.96
N ALA A 847 -12.87 -46.75 16.92
CA ALA A 847 -13.74 -47.90 16.78
C ALA A 847 -13.32 -49.03 17.71
N GLY A 848 -14.22 -49.44 18.62
CA GLY A 848 -14.08 -50.68 19.38
C GLY A 848 -14.27 -51.95 18.53
N PRO A 849 -14.06 -53.13 19.09
CA PRO A 849 -14.08 -54.42 18.38
C PRO A 849 -15.39 -54.72 17.65
N ASN A 850 -16.50 -54.20 18.12
CA ASN A 850 -17.84 -54.42 17.57
C ASN A 850 -18.38 -53.24 16.73
N CYS A 851 -17.59 -52.22 16.51
CA CYS A 851 -18.00 -51.09 15.72
C CYS A 851 -17.91 -51.38 14.21
N LYS A 852 -18.88 -50.86 13.46
CA LYS A 852 -18.65 -50.67 12.00
C LYS A 852 -17.56 -49.60 11.84
N LYS A 853 -16.44 -50.02 11.27
CA LYS A 853 -15.29 -49.14 11.01
C LYS A 853 -15.51 -48.33 9.72
N LEU A 854 -15.22 -47.05 9.78
CA LEU A 854 -14.99 -46.17 8.63
C LEU A 854 -13.49 -46.16 8.30
N GLY A 855 -13.00 -45.14 7.62
CA GLY A 855 -11.57 -44.91 7.39
C GLY A 855 -10.79 -44.69 8.68
N VAL A 856 -9.50 -44.47 8.53
CA VAL A 856 -8.60 -44.07 9.61
C VAL A 856 -8.92 -42.61 10.00
N GLY A 857 -8.79 -42.28 11.27
CA GLY A 857 -8.95 -40.92 11.79
C GLY A 857 -7.95 -40.67 12.92
N TYR A 858 -7.86 -39.46 13.34
CA TYR A 858 -6.85 -38.93 14.23
C TYR A 858 -7.46 -38.33 15.48
#